data_11d62974e4d1e68e88b35cba3874cd6a
#
_entry.id   11d62974e4d1e68e88b35cba3874cd6a
#
_cell.length_a   1.000
_cell.length_b   1.000
_cell.length_c   1.000
_cell.angle_alpha   90.00
_cell.angle_beta   90.00
_cell.angle_gamma   90.00
#
_symmetry.space_group_name_H-M   'P 1'
#
loop_
_entity.id
_entity.type
_entity.pdbx_description
1 polymer ?
#
loop_
_entity_poly.entity_id
_entity_poly.type
_entity_poly.pdbx_seq_one_letter_code
_entity_poly.pdbx_strand_id
1 'polypeptide(L)'
;MIKLWRNTCATLLMSVLLLGSLQLPGESGSTAYAAPDTSVGNKQNFSTDVIYQLFTDRFFDGNTANNPTGAAFSSGCSNLRLYCGGDWQGITNKINANYFSNMGITALWISQPVENIYSIVNYSGTAITSYHGYWARDFKKTNPYFGSFTDFENLINAAHAKNIKIIIDFAPNHTSPAMETDTSFADNGRLYNNGTLLGGYTGDTNGYFHHNGGTDFSSIENGIYKNLYDLADINHNKSQIDTYFKEAIKLWLDLGIDGIRVDAVKHMPFGWQKNWMSYINEYKPVFTFGEWFLGVNEIDPNNHKFANESGMSLLDFQFNQKVRQVFRDNTDTMYGLDSMLASTSASYNQVADQVTFIDNHDMDRFKTGTVNNRRLELALALTLTSRGVPAIYYGTEHYMTGNGDPDNRPPMTSFSETSTAFNVIKTLAPLRKSNPAIAYGTTEQRWINNDIYIYERKFGNSVAVVAINRNLSTSGSISGLLTSLPAGTYSDALGGLLGGSNLTIGSGGAASSFTLAPGAAAVWQSTPGATAPALGHVGPVMGKAGTVVTIDGRGFGTTKGTVYFGTTAVTGANIVSWEDTQIKAIAPAATPGSYNVKVRTSGSVDSNSYNGFNLLTSSQVSVRFIVQNASTALGENVYLVGNTSEIGNWDPAKAIGPMYNQIMATYPNWYYDVSVPAGTALQFKFIKKNGATVTWESGSNHTFTTPTSGTATVTVNWQ
;
A
#
# COMPACT_ATOMS: atom_id res chain seq x y z
N MET A 1 -32.14 37.31 68.77
CA MET A 1 -32.86 36.18 69.41
C MET A 1 -33.14 35.13 68.38
N ILE A 2 -32.48 33.98 68.54
CA ILE A 2 -33.05 32.63 68.37
C ILE A 2 -33.34 32.18 66.93
N LYS A 3 -32.45 31.31 66.50
CA LYS A 3 -32.47 29.85 66.16
C LYS A 3 -32.97 29.49 64.78
N LEU A 4 -32.05 28.90 64.00
CA LEU A 4 -31.88 27.47 63.66
C LEU A 4 -32.97 26.87 62.77
N TRP A 5 -32.68 26.33 61.58
CA TRP A 5 -32.25 24.98 61.25
C TRP A 5 -32.24 24.75 59.72
N ARG A 6 -31.08 24.25 59.19
CA ARG A 6 -30.81 23.13 58.34
C ARG A 6 -31.82 22.74 57.23
N ASN A 7 -31.41 22.72 55.98
CA ASN A 7 -31.07 21.51 55.28
C ASN A 7 -30.39 21.77 53.94
N THR A 8 -29.39 20.94 53.71
CA THR A 8 -28.53 20.69 52.57
C THR A 8 -29.23 20.52 51.23
N CYS A 9 -28.72 21.19 50.18
CA CYS A 9 -28.63 20.61 48.82
C CYS A 9 -27.43 21.25 48.11
N ALA A 10 -26.49 20.41 47.69
CA ALA A 10 -25.32 20.77 46.93
C ALA A 10 -25.69 21.18 45.51
N THR A 11 -25.25 22.38 45.10
CA THR A 11 -25.24 22.74 43.69
C THR A 11 -23.83 23.24 43.37
N LEU A 12 -23.15 22.53 42.50
CA LEU A 12 -21.85 22.88 41.93
C LEU A 12 -21.95 24.21 41.19
N LEU A 13 -21.25 25.25 41.69
CA LEU A 13 -20.95 26.44 40.91
C LEU A 13 -19.75 26.17 40.02
N MET A 14 -19.97 26.14 38.75
CA MET A 14 -18.91 26.21 37.73
C MET A 14 -18.52 27.69 37.57
N SER A 15 -17.38 28.08 38.10
CA SER A 15 -16.79 29.41 37.89
C SER A 15 -16.16 29.46 36.49
N VAL A 16 -16.79 30.21 35.58
CA VAL A 16 -16.20 30.58 34.29
C VAL A 16 -15.18 31.68 34.54
N LEU A 17 -13.90 31.38 34.49
CA LEU A 17 -12.83 32.34 34.36
C LEU A 17 -12.77 32.84 32.92
N LEU A 18 -13.26 34.04 32.65
CA LEU A 18 -12.95 34.78 31.43
C LEU A 18 -11.49 35.28 31.54
N LEU A 19 -10.58 34.56 30.93
CA LEU A 19 -9.26 35.06 30.54
C LEU A 19 -9.40 35.72 29.18
N GLY A 20 -9.41 37.01 29.13
CA GLY A 20 -9.27 37.78 27.92
C GLY A 20 -7.90 37.51 27.28
N SER A 21 -7.87 36.81 26.17
CA SER A 21 -6.68 36.65 25.34
C SER A 21 -6.41 37.93 24.58
N LEU A 22 -5.29 38.58 24.85
CA LEU A 22 -4.70 39.55 23.94
C LEU A 22 -4.38 38.83 22.63
N GLN A 23 -5.09 39.14 21.57
CA GLN A 23 -4.73 38.73 20.21
C GLN A 23 -3.50 39.51 19.75
N LEU A 24 -2.39 38.80 19.59
CA LEU A 24 -1.28 39.27 18.76
C LEU A 24 -1.69 39.11 17.28
N PRO A 25 -1.49 40.12 16.42
CA PRO A 25 -1.81 39.98 15.01
C PRO A 25 -0.69 39.17 14.35
N GLY A 26 -1.01 37.96 13.80
CA GLY A 26 -0.09 37.21 12.95
C GLY A 26 -0.10 35.69 13.07
N GLU A 27 -1.20 35.04 13.47
CA GLU A 27 -1.33 33.58 13.20
C GLU A 27 -2.44 33.37 12.19
N SER A 28 -2.05 32.90 11.00
CA SER A 28 -2.96 32.33 10.03
C SER A 28 -3.67 31.15 10.69
N GLY A 29 -4.99 31.25 10.84
CA GLY A 29 -5.81 30.26 11.52
C GLY A 29 -5.56 28.85 10.99
N SER A 30 -5.04 27.99 11.85
CA SER A 30 -5.10 26.55 11.65
C SER A 30 -6.58 26.16 11.72
N THR A 31 -7.17 25.76 10.61
CA THR A 31 -8.47 25.10 10.62
C THR A 31 -8.34 23.87 11.52
N ALA A 32 -9.06 23.84 12.63
CA ALA A 32 -9.15 22.66 13.48
C ALA A 32 -9.97 21.61 12.69
N TYR A 33 -9.28 20.64 12.13
CA TYR A 33 -9.94 19.50 11.49
C TYR A 33 -10.64 18.63 12.53
N ALA A 34 -11.77 18.05 12.15
CA ALA A 34 -12.49 17.11 12.98
C ALA A 34 -11.58 15.94 13.41
N ALA A 35 -11.81 15.39 14.60
CA ALA A 35 -11.09 14.20 15.03
C ALA A 35 -11.36 13.05 14.05
N PRO A 36 -10.34 12.24 13.69
CA PRO A 36 -10.52 11.13 12.76
C PRO A 36 -11.60 10.16 13.25
N ASP A 37 -12.53 9.78 12.36
CA ASP A 37 -13.47 8.71 12.64
C ASP A 37 -12.71 7.36 12.63
N THR A 38 -12.85 6.58 13.70
CA THR A 38 -12.22 5.28 13.88
C THR A 38 -13.20 4.12 13.72
N SER A 39 -14.43 4.39 13.26
CA SER A 39 -15.51 3.39 13.15
C SER A 39 -15.25 2.27 12.15
N VAL A 40 -14.34 2.46 11.19
CA VAL A 40 -13.99 1.48 10.14
C VAL A 40 -13.07 0.33 10.62
N GLY A 41 -12.80 0.22 11.90
CA GLY A 41 -11.97 -0.85 12.47
C GLY A 41 -10.46 -0.63 12.30
N ASN A 42 -9.70 -1.73 12.15
CA ASN A 42 -8.24 -1.66 12.04
C ASN A 42 -7.80 -1.08 10.69
N LYS A 43 -7.21 0.13 10.73
CA LYS A 43 -6.69 0.85 9.55
C LYS A 43 -5.37 0.30 9.02
N GLN A 44 -4.74 -0.65 9.71
CA GLN A 44 -3.47 -1.27 9.29
C GLN A 44 -3.68 -2.59 8.56
N ASN A 45 -4.83 -3.23 8.74
CA ASN A 45 -5.18 -4.52 8.14
C ASN A 45 -6.22 -4.35 7.04
N PHE A 46 -5.86 -4.70 5.82
CA PHE A 46 -6.74 -4.73 4.66
C PHE A 46 -6.92 -6.13 4.08
N SER A 47 -6.39 -7.17 4.72
CA SER A 47 -6.48 -8.55 4.20
C SER A 47 -7.92 -9.04 4.02
N THR A 48 -8.87 -8.51 4.84
CA THR A 48 -10.29 -8.83 4.72
C THR A 48 -11.07 -7.88 3.82
N ASP A 49 -10.40 -6.83 3.30
CA ASP A 49 -11.03 -5.80 2.48
C ASP A 49 -10.96 -6.13 0.99
N VAL A 50 -11.80 -5.45 0.22
CA VAL A 50 -11.75 -5.38 -1.23
C VAL A 50 -11.68 -3.91 -1.63
N ILE A 51 -10.60 -3.54 -2.30
CA ILE A 51 -10.33 -2.19 -2.76
C ILE A 51 -11.03 -1.95 -4.10
N TYR A 52 -11.66 -0.79 -4.26
CA TYR A 52 -12.13 -0.29 -5.55
C TYR A 52 -11.31 0.94 -5.90
N GLN A 53 -10.47 0.83 -6.94
CA GLN A 53 -9.66 1.92 -7.46
C GLN A 53 -10.46 2.76 -8.45
N LEU A 54 -10.49 4.07 -8.26
CA LEU A 54 -11.15 4.98 -9.19
C LEU A 54 -10.36 6.27 -9.44
N PHE A 55 -10.52 6.83 -10.64
CA PHE A 55 -10.14 8.21 -10.91
C PHE A 55 -11.28 9.14 -10.50
N THR A 56 -10.99 10.09 -9.61
CA THR A 56 -11.96 11.09 -9.15
C THR A 56 -12.61 11.81 -10.33
N ASP A 57 -11.80 12.37 -11.24
CA ASP A 57 -12.27 13.10 -12.42
C ASP A 57 -13.16 12.28 -13.37
N ARG A 58 -13.04 10.94 -13.36
CA ARG A 58 -13.71 10.06 -14.34
C ARG A 58 -14.91 9.33 -13.75
N PHE A 59 -15.12 9.44 -12.45
CA PHE A 59 -16.09 8.58 -11.79
C PHE A 59 -17.51 9.14 -11.87
N PHE A 60 -17.76 10.33 -11.31
CA PHE A 60 -19.07 10.97 -11.36
C PHE A 60 -18.96 12.46 -11.02
N ASP A 61 -19.51 13.33 -11.86
CA ASP A 61 -19.65 14.77 -11.61
C ASP A 61 -20.84 15.00 -10.67
N GLY A 62 -20.57 15.35 -9.45
CA GLY A 62 -21.58 15.62 -8.40
C GLY A 62 -21.81 17.11 -8.17
N ASN A 63 -20.88 17.97 -8.60
CA ASN A 63 -20.94 19.41 -8.42
C ASN A 63 -20.34 20.14 -9.63
N THR A 64 -21.17 20.46 -10.61
CA THR A 64 -20.72 21.16 -11.83
C THR A 64 -20.12 22.56 -11.60
N ALA A 65 -20.26 23.13 -10.39
CA ALA A 65 -19.75 24.46 -10.07
C ALA A 65 -18.22 24.46 -9.80
N ASN A 66 -17.62 23.31 -9.47
CA ASN A 66 -16.18 23.19 -9.28
C ASN A 66 -15.43 22.74 -10.55
N ASN A 67 -16.12 22.47 -11.65
CA ASN A 67 -15.52 22.07 -12.91
C ASN A 67 -14.56 23.15 -13.45
N PRO A 68 -13.41 22.77 -14.04
CA PRO A 68 -12.56 23.73 -14.73
C PRO A 68 -13.30 24.45 -15.82
N THR A 69 -12.88 25.66 -16.12
CA THR A 69 -13.46 26.47 -17.22
C THR A 69 -12.53 26.52 -18.42
N GLY A 70 -13.09 26.84 -19.58
CA GLY A 70 -12.32 27.06 -20.81
C GLY A 70 -11.67 25.80 -21.38
N ALA A 71 -10.44 25.93 -21.87
CA ALA A 71 -9.73 24.88 -22.59
C ALA A 71 -9.28 23.67 -21.71
N ALA A 72 -9.33 23.81 -20.40
CA ALA A 72 -8.95 22.72 -19.48
C ALA A 72 -10.07 21.69 -19.26
N PHE A 73 -11.29 22.00 -19.66
CA PHE A 73 -12.48 21.18 -19.43
C PHE A 73 -13.02 20.58 -20.74
N SER A 74 -13.33 19.30 -20.72
CA SER A 74 -13.99 18.58 -21.81
C SER A 74 -15.43 18.26 -21.44
N SER A 75 -16.35 19.16 -21.77
CA SER A 75 -17.76 18.89 -21.54
C SER A 75 -18.20 17.60 -22.23
N GLY A 76 -18.86 16.71 -21.46
CA GLY A 76 -19.22 15.37 -21.94
C GLY A 76 -18.01 14.43 -22.12
N CYS A 77 -16.83 14.83 -21.67
CA CYS A 77 -15.61 14.01 -21.67
C CYS A 77 -15.22 13.44 -23.06
N SER A 78 -15.41 14.22 -24.12
CA SER A 78 -15.06 13.82 -25.49
C SER A 78 -13.54 13.81 -25.73
N ASN A 79 -12.77 14.56 -24.94
CA ASN A 79 -11.30 14.54 -24.93
C ASN A 79 -10.81 14.00 -23.57
N LEU A 80 -10.34 12.78 -23.58
CA LEU A 80 -9.88 12.07 -22.37
C LEU A 80 -8.56 12.61 -21.78
N ARG A 81 -7.91 13.58 -22.40
CA ARG A 81 -6.69 14.22 -21.89
C ARG A 81 -6.97 15.49 -21.07
N LEU A 82 -8.24 15.90 -21.01
CA LEU A 82 -8.71 17.07 -20.26
C LEU A 82 -9.56 16.64 -19.07
N TYR A 83 -9.84 17.55 -18.14
CA TYR A 83 -10.77 17.30 -17.05
C TYR A 83 -12.18 16.98 -17.59
N CYS A 84 -12.84 16.02 -16.94
CA CYS A 84 -14.21 15.59 -17.24
C CYS A 84 -15.22 15.96 -16.15
N GLY A 85 -14.77 16.46 -15.00
CA GLY A 85 -15.59 17.05 -13.96
C GLY A 85 -15.99 16.11 -12.82
N GLY A 86 -15.52 14.88 -12.78
CA GLY A 86 -15.75 14.03 -11.62
C GLY A 86 -15.10 14.58 -10.36
N ASP A 87 -15.79 14.44 -9.21
CA ASP A 87 -15.44 15.08 -7.96
C ASP A 87 -15.78 14.25 -6.70
N TRP A 88 -15.40 14.72 -5.52
CA TRP A 88 -15.69 14.05 -4.25
C TRP A 88 -17.18 14.05 -3.90
N GLN A 89 -17.92 15.06 -4.31
CA GLN A 89 -19.37 15.07 -4.15
C GLN A 89 -20.01 13.94 -4.96
N GLY A 90 -19.51 13.69 -6.16
CA GLY A 90 -19.96 12.59 -7.00
C GLY A 90 -19.68 11.22 -6.39
N ILE A 91 -18.48 11.02 -5.84
CA ILE A 91 -18.13 9.79 -5.11
C ILE A 91 -19.05 9.64 -3.89
N THR A 92 -19.23 10.70 -3.10
CA THR A 92 -20.09 10.74 -1.92
C THR A 92 -21.54 10.35 -2.27
N ASN A 93 -22.05 10.85 -3.38
CA ASN A 93 -23.40 10.51 -3.88
C ASN A 93 -23.53 9.00 -4.16
N LYS A 94 -22.49 8.35 -4.73
CA LYS A 94 -22.49 6.91 -5.01
C LYS A 94 -22.29 6.05 -3.76
N ILE A 95 -21.54 6.53 -2.76
CA ILE A 95 -21.44 5.91 -1.43
C ILE A 95 -22.82 5.92 -0.77
N ASN A 96 -23.51 7.07 -0.75
CA ASN A 96 -24.83 7.23 -0.14
C ASN A 96 -25.91 6.40 -0.87
N ALA A 97 -25.78 6.21 -2.17
CA ALA A 97 -26.62 5.32 -2.98
C ALA A 97 -26.32 3.81 -2.75
N ASN A 98 -25.38 3.46 -1.89
CA ASN A 98 -24.91 2.10 -1.59
C ASN A 98 -24.30 1.34 -2.77
N TYR A 99 -23.88 1.99 -3.84
CA TYR A 99 -23.29 1.32 -5.01
C TYR A 99 -22.11 0.42 -4.61
N PHE A 100 -21.17 0.95 -3.83
CA PHE A 100 -20.02 0.20 -3.37
C PHE A 100 -20.36 -0.90 -2.37
N SER A 101 -21.23 -0.60 -1.39
CA SER A 101 -21.67 -1.56 -0.38
C SER A 101 -22.44 -2.72 -1.01
N ASN A 102 -23.29 -2.45 -2.02
CA ASN A 102 -24.03 -3.49 -2.75
C ASN A 102 -23.10 -4.41 -3.55
N MET A 103 -21.95 -3.89 -3.99
CA MET A 103 -20.90 -4.68 -4.65
C MET A 103 -20.02 -5.46 -3.65
N GLY A 104 -20.09 -5.13 -2.35
CA GLY A 104 -19.24 -5.73 -1.32
C GLY A 104 -17.86 -5.06 -1.19
N ILE A 105 -17.71 -3.85 -1.72
CA ILE A 105 -16.48 -3.04 -1.61
C ILE A 105 -16.40 -2.47 -0.20
N THR A 106 -15.20 -2.53 0.39
CA THR A 106 -14.92 -2.07 1.76
C THR A 106 -13.79 -1.04 1.83
N ALA A 107 -13.15 -0.73 0.71
CA ALA A 107 -12.17 0.34 0.62
C ALA A 107 -12.21 1.01 -0.77
N LEU A 108 -12.08 2.34 -0.80
CA LEU A 108 -11.96 3.12 -2.04
C LEU A 108 -10.54 3.67 -2.12
N TRP A 109 -9.84 3.40 -3.23
CA TRP A 109 -8.59 4.05 -3.59
C TRP A 109 -8.91 5.14 -4.62
N ILE A 110 -8.81 6.40 -4.18
CA ILE A 110 -9.13 7.58 -4.98
C ILE A 110 -7.86 8.25 -5.50
N SER A 111 -7.98 9.08 -6.54
CA SER A 111 -6.90 9.90 -7.08
C SER A 111 -6.25 10.75 -5.98
N GLN A 112 -4.99 11.14 -6.19
CA GLN A 112 -4.27 12.04 -5.29
C GLN A 112 -5.10 13.31 -5.03
N PRO A 113 -5.41 13.63 -3.75
CA PRO A 113 -6.35 14.70 -3.42
C PRO A 113 -5.73 16.10 -3.46
N VAL A 114 -4.39 16.18 -3.64
CA VAL A 114 -3.62 17.42 -3.48
C VAL A 114 -3.82 18.40 -4.64
N GLU A 115 -3.51 19.67 -4.40
CA GLU A 115 -3.56 20.70 -5.44
C GLU A 115 -2.57 20.38 -6.57
N ASN A 116 -3.07 20.34 -7.79
CA ASN A 116 -2.30 20.11 -9.00
C ASN A 116 -2.07 21.40 -9.77
N ILE A 117 -1.20 21.39 -10.78
CA ILE A 117 -0.99 22.54 -11.67
C ILE A 117 -2.28 22.86 -12.44
N TYR A 118 -2.47 24.13 -12.73
CA TYR A 118 -3.60 24.65 -13.50
C TYR A 118 -3.29 24.80 -14.99
N SER A 119 -1.99 24.74 -15.33
CA SER A 119 -1.53 24.86 -16.72
C SER A 119 -1.96 23.67 -17.55
N ILE A 120 -2.24 23.93 -18.83
CA ILE A 120 -2.38 22.89 -19.84
C ILE A 120 -0.99 22.64 -20.41
N VAL A 121 -0.49 21.43 -20.24
CA VAL A 121 0.80 21.02 -20.80
C VAL A 121 0.61 20.57 -22.24
N ASN A 122 1.48 21.01 -23.15
CA ASN A 122 1.40 20.66 -24.55
C ASN A 122 2.59 19.76 -24.96
N TYR A 123 2.32 18.49 -25.21
CA TYR A 123 3.30 17.56 -25.72
C TYR A 123 3.12 17.37 -27.24
N SER A 124 3.97 18.04 -28.03
CA SER A 124 3.98 17.95 -29.50
C SER A 124 2.60 18.20 -30.13
N GLY A 125 1.89 19.24 -29.68
CA GLY A 125 0.57 19.59 -30.15
C GLY A 125 -0.60 18.90 -29.43
N THR A 126 -0.32 18.02 -28.45
CA THR A 126 -1.34 17.36 -27.64
C THR A 126 -1.46 18.07 -26.28
N ALA A 127 -2.61 18.69 -26.05
CA ALA A 127 -2.92 19.35 -24.78
C ALA A 127 -3.36 18.33 -23.72
N ILE A 128 -2.74 18.37 -22.54
CA ILE A 128 -3.01 17.49 -21.41
C ILE A 128 -3.16 18.33 -20.15
N THR A 129 -4.16 18.03 -19.33
CA THR A 129 -4.34 18.61 -17.99
C THR A 129 -3.96 17.63 -16.90
N SER A 130 -3.84 18.11 -15.68
CA SER A 130 -3.51 17.28 -14.48
C SER A 130 -4.72 16.51 -13.92
N TYR A 131 -5.72 16.15 -14.74
CA TYR A 131 -6.92 15.42 -14.32
C TYR A 131 -6.64 14.13 -13.53
N HIS A 132 -5.47 13.53 -13.79
CA HIS A 132 -5.04 12.29 -13.17
C HIS A 132 -4.53 12.46 -11.73
N GLY A 133 -4.19 13.69 -11.32
CA GLY A 133 -3.73 13.98 -9.95
C GLY A 133 -2.21 13.90 -9.73
N TYR A 134 -1.42 13.49 -10.73
CA TYR A 134 0.03 13.24 -10.55
C TYR A 134 0.94 14.44 -10.85
N TRP A 135 0.39 15.61 -11.13
CA TRP A 135 1.16 16.84 -11.34
C TRP A 135 0.93 17.81 -10.17
N ALA A 136 1.29 17.33 -8.98
CA ALA A 136 1.13 18.10 -7.75
C ALA A 136 1.92 19.41 -7.76
N ARG A 137 1.34 20.45 -7.16
CA ARG A 137 2.02 21.70 -6.85
C ARG A 137 2.05 22.03 -5.37
N ASP A 138 1.02 21.65 -4.62
CA ASP A 138 0.94 21.83 -3.16
C ASP A 138 0.30 20.63 -2.49
N PHE A 139 1.11 19.85 -1.78
CA PHE A 139 0.66 18.62 -1.11
C PHE A 139 -0.16 18.87 0.17
N LYS A 140 -0.30 20.14 0.57
CA LYS A 140 -1.05 20.56 1.76
C LYS A 140 -2.35 21.28 1.43
N LYS A 141 -2.76 21.32 0.17
CA LYS A 141 -4.03 21.88 -0.30
C LYS A 141 -4.78 20.86 -1.13
N THR A 142 -6.09 21.02 -1.20
CA THR A 142 -6.94 20.18 -2.05
C THR A 142 -6.88 20.63 -3.52
N ASN A 143 -7.09 19.68 -4.43
CA ASN A 143 -7.42 20.01 -5.83
C ASN A 143 -8.83 20.63 -5.87
N PRO A 144 -8.98 21.91 -6.22
CA PRO A 144 -10.27 22.58 -6.18
C PRO A 144 -11.28 22.00 -7.18
N TYR A 145 -10.81 21.32 -8.22
CA TYR A 145 -11.67 20.62 -9.19
C TYR A 145 -12.23 19.30 -8.66
N PHE A 146 -11.64 18.78 -7.57
CA PHE A 146 -12.18 17.62 -6.85
C PHE A 146 -13.01 18.03 -5.64
N GLY A 147 -12.75 19.22 -5.08
CA GLY A 147 -13.48 19.77 -3.95
C GLY A 147 -12.62 20.48 -2.93
N SER A 148 -13.27 21.02 -1.91
CA SER A 148 -12.66 21.63 -0.74
C SER A 148 -12.29 20.59 0.32
N PHE A 149 -11.59 21.02 1.40
CA PHE A 149 -11.38 20.17 2.58
C PHE A 149 -12.69 19.70 3.20
N THR A 150 -13.72 20.55 3.22
CA THR A 150 -15.05 20.16 3.70
C THR A 150 -15.69 19.07 2.84
N ASP A 151 -15.53 19.13 1.53
CA ASP A 151 -16.03 18.08 0.63
C ASP A 151 -15.27 16.76 0.85
N PHE A 152 -13.96 16.84 1.13
CA PHE A 152 -13.15 15.67 1.48
C PHE A 152 -13.57 15.06 2.82
N GLU A 153 -13.79 15.87 3.85
CA GLU A 153 -14.32 15.42 5.15
C GLU A 153 -15.70 14.75 5.00
N ASN A 154 -16.58 15.33 4.16
CA ASN A 154 -17.89 14.75 3.85
C ASN A 154 -17.74 13.39 3.17
N LEU A 155 -16.78 13.23 2.25
CA LEU A 155 -16.45 11.96 1.63
C LEU A 155 -16.01 10.91 2.66
N ILE A 156 -15.05 11.26 3.53
CA ILE A 156 -14.57 10.39 4.62
C ILE A 156 -15.74 9.95 5.51
N ASN A 157 -16.53 10.90 5.99
CA ASN A 157 -17.66 10.62 6.89
C ASN A 157 -18.71 9.71 6.23
N ALA A 158 -19.06 9.96 4.98
CA ALA A 158 -20.01 9.13 4.23
C ALA A 158 -19.46 7.69 4.02
N ALA A 159 -18.18 7.55 3.72
CA ALA A 159 -17.54 6.25 3.57
C ALA A 159 -17.50 5.49 4.90
N HIS A 160 -17.06 6.12 5.99
CA HIS A 160 -16.99 5.51 7.31
C HIS A 160 -18.38 5.10 7.83
N ALA A 161 -19.43 5.90 7.59
CA ALA A 161 -20.81 5.53 7.91
C ALA A 161 -21.29 4.26 7.20
N LYS A 162 -20.62 3.84 6.13
CA LYS A 162 -20.88 2.59 5.39
C LYS A 162 -19.82 1.52 5.66
N ASN A 163 -18.92 1.72 6.62
CA ASN A 163 -17.75 0.86 6.88
C ASN A 163 -16.83 0.71 5.64
N ILE A 164 -16.69 1.76 4.86
CA ILE A 164 -15.78 1.83 3.71
C ILE A 164 -14.58 2.69 4.10
N LYS A 165 -13.39 2.14 3.92
CA LYS A 165 -12.11 2.83 4.15
C LYS A 165 -11.75 3.71 2.96
N ILE A 166 -11.03 4.81 3.17
CA ILE A 166 -10.52 5.68 2.12
C ILE A 166 -8.99 5.59 2.04
N ILE A 167 -8.50 5.22 0.87
CA ILE A 167 -7.09 5.21 0.49
C ILE A 167 -6.85 6.37 -0.46
N ILE A 168 -5.90 7.23 -0.14
CA ILE A 168 -5.46 8.27 -1.07
C ILE A 168 -4.26 7.79 -1.88
N ASP A 169 -4.18 8.21 -3.13
CA ASP A 169 -2.94 8.21 -3.88
C ASP A 169 -2.03 9.35 -3.39
N PHE A 170 -0.71 9.12 -3.34
CA PHE A 170 0.26 10.10 -2.90
C PHE A 170 1.57 9.92 -3.66
N ALA A 171 2.01 10.94 -4.40
CA ALA A 171 3.15 10.89 -5.31
C ALA A 171 4.28 11.83 -4.85
N PRO A 172 5.03 11.49 -3.78
CA PRO A 172 6.05 12.39 -3.24
C PRO A 172 7.36 12.39 -4.05
N ASN A 173 7.45 11.63 -5.12
CA ASN A 173 8.63 11.55 -5.98
C ASN A 173 8.90 12.85 -6.73
N HIS A 174 7.85 13.50 -7.21
CA HIS A 174 7.96 14.63 -8.15
C HIS A 174 6.83 15.64 -7.95
N THR A 175 6.96 16.77 -8.61
CA THR A 175 5.88 17.73 -8.79
C THR A 175 5.26 17.57 -10.17
N SER A 176 5.27 18.58 -11.01
CA SER A 176 4.74 18.58 -12.37
C SER A 176 5.89 18.49 -13.41
N PRO A 177 5.59 18.42 -14.72
CA PRO A 177 6.62 18.46 -15.75
C PRO A 177 7.62 19.59 -15.55
N ALA A 178 8.91 19.26 -15.58
CA ALA A 178 9.99 20.22 -15.36
C ALA A 178 10.09 21.24 -16.50
N MET A 179 9.92 20.79 -17.74
CA MET A 179 9.90 21.63 -18.96
C MET A 179 11.07 22.64 -19.00
N GLU A 180 12.31 22.18 -18.72
CA GLU A 180 13.51 23.04 -18.55
C GLU A 180 13.71 24.03 -19.71
N THR A 181 13.31 23.66 -20.92
CA THR A 181 13.45 24.48 -22.12
C THR A 181 12.26 25.39 -22.37
N ASP A 182 11.15 25.22 -21.65
CA ASP A 182 9.93 26.02 -21.82
C ASP A 182 9.54 26.74 -20.52
N THR A 183 10.00 28.00 -20.41
CA THR A 183 9.72 28.88 -19.27
C THR A 183 8.31 29.50 -19.32
N SER A 184 7.52 29.20 -20.35
CA SER A 184 6.16 29.74 -20.51
C SER A 184 5.12 29.10 -19.57
N PHE A 185 5.44 27.92 -18.98
CA PHE A 185 4.57 27.25 -18.03
C PHE A 185 4.62 27.93 -16.68
N ALA A 186 3.52 28.56 -16.26
CA ALA A 186 3.44 29.31 -15.02
C ALA A 186 3.69 28.47 -13.77
N ASP A 187 3.33 27.19 -13.79
CA ASP A 187 3.44 26.25 -12.66
C ASP A 187 4.55 25.21 -12.85
N ASN A 188 5.38 25.36 -13.87
CA ASN A 188 6.42 24.42 -14.25
C ASN A 188 7.31 24.01 -13.07
N GLY A 189 7.25 22.71 -12.69
CA GLY A 189 8.07 22.11 -11.66
C GLY A 189 8.07 22.82 -10.30
N ARG A 190 7.02 23.59 -9.97
CA ARG A 190 6.94 24.36 -8.71
C ARG A 190 6.39 23.53 -7.58
N LEU A 191 6.91 23.79 -6.37
CA LEU A 191 6.43 23.25 -5.10
C LEU A 191 5.97 24.40 -4.21
N TYR A 192 4.75 24.30 -3.71
CA TYR A 192 4.14 25.27 -2.80
C TYR A 192 3.92 24.66 -1.41
N ASN A 193 3.84 25.52 -0.41
CA ASN A 193 3.54 25.18 0.98
C ASN A 193 2.37 26.05 1.45
N ASN A 194 1.18 25.49 1.53
CA ASN A 194 -0.07 26.21 1.86
C ASN A 194 -0.28 27.47 0.99
N GLY A 195 -0.08 27.34 -0.32
CA GLY A 195 -0.24 28.43 -1.29
C GLY A 195 0.96 29.37 -1.41
N THR A 196 1.98 29.23 -0.58
CA THR A 196 3.23 30.00 -0.68
C THR A 196 4.27 29.22 -1.46
N LEU A 197 4.89 29.85 -2.47
CA LEU A 197 5.96 29.21 -3.25
C LEU A 197 7.13 28.82 -2.35
N LEU A 198 7.42 27.53 -2.28
CA LEU A 198 8.58 26.99 -1.54
C LEU A 198 9.82 26.97 -2.42
N GLY A 199 9.69 26.52 -3.66
CA GLY A 199 10.74 26.46 -4.66
C GLY A 199 10.22 26.02 -6.02
N GLY A 200 11.04 26.10 -7.04
CA GLY A 200 10.70 25.63 -8.38
C GLY A 200 11.90 25.00 -9.05
N TYR A 201 11.67 24.08 -9.96
CA TYR A 201 12.73 23.41 -10.72
C TYR A 201 13.63 24.42 -11.45
N THR A 202 13.03 25.37 -12.15
CA THR A 202 13.77 26.49 -12.73
C THR A 202 14.15 27.49 -11.63
N GLY A 203 15.44 27.79 -11.53
CA GLY A 203 15.97 28.72 -10.50
C GLY A 203 16.02 28.12 -9.08
N ASP A 204 16.18 26.81 -8.95
CA ASP A 204 16.27 26.09 -7.68
C ASP A 204 17.53 26.42 -6.89
N THR A 205 17.55 27.59 -6.24
CA THR A 205 18.68 28.02 -5.41
C THR A 205 18.85 27.23 -4.11
N ASN A 206 17.80 26.51 -3.68
CA ASN A 206 17.78 25.72 -2.45
C ASN A 206 18.17 24.26 -2.68
N GLY A 207 18.20 23.81 -3.94
CA GLY A 207 18.49 22.44 -4.32
C GLY A 207 17.40 21.46 -3.87
N TYR A 208 16.13 21.87 -3.98
CA TYR A 208 14.99 21.03 -3.63
C TYR A 208 14.67 19.99 -4.71
N PHE A 209 15.26 20.14 -5.88
CA PHE A 209 15.10 19.21 -6.99
C PHE A 209 16.46 18.63 -7.42
N HIS A 210 16.43 17.46 -8.05
CA HIS A 210 17.58 16.93 -8.75
C HIS A 210 17.60 17.47 -10.19
N HIS A 211 18.76 17.89 -10.67
CA HIS A 211 18.96 18.43 -12.03
C HIS A 211 19.84 17.52 -12.87
N ASN A 212 19.59 16.20 -12.82
CA ASN A 212 20.42 15.19 -13.49
C ASN A 212 19.84 14.73 -14.83
N GLY A 213 18.84 15.44 -15.38
CA GLY A 213 18.15 15.10 -16.61
C GLY A 213 17.14 13.96 -16.44
N GLY A 214 16.52 13.53 -17.53
CA GLY A 214 15.55 12.43 -17.55
C GLY A 214 16.19 11.06 -17.32
N THR A 215 15.46 10.13 -16.69
CA THR A 215 15.88 8.74 -16.54
C THR A 215 15.80 7.99 -17.88
N ASP A 216 16.78 7.14 -18.12
CA ASP A 216 16.77 6.14 -19.20
C ASP A 216 16.44 4.73 -18.68
N PHE A 217 16.13 4.61 -17.38
CA PHE A 217 15.81 3.35 -16.69
C PHE A 217 16.94 2.30 -16.72
N SER A 218 18.17 2.70 -17.01
CA SER A 218 19.31 1.78 -17.14
C SER A 218 19.77 1.17 -15.80
N SER A 219 19.42 1.80 -14.69
CA SER A 219 19.73 1.32 -13.33
C SER A 219 18.76 1.87 -12.30
N ILE A 220 18.73 1.26 -11.12
CA ILE A 220 17.97 1.78 -9.95
C ILE A 220 18.48 3.18 -9.58
N GLU A 221 19.80 3.40 -9.54
CA GLU A 221 20.37 4.72 -9.27
C GLU A 221 19.88 5.78 -10.26
N ASN A 222 19.85 5.45 -11.55
CA ASN A 222 19.34 6.31 -12.60
C ASN A 222 17.87 6.65 -12.37
N GLY A 223 17.06 5.67 -12.02
CA GLY A 223 15.64 5.87 -11.73
C GLY A 223 15.38 6.74 -10.50
N ILE A 224 16.24 6.70 -9.46
CA ILE A 224 16.04 7.41 -8.20
C ILE A 224 16.46 8.89 -8.28
N TYR A 225 17.52 9.22 -9.02
CA TYR A 225 18.15 10.54 -8.96
C TYR A 225 18.02 11.35 -10.25
N LYS A 226 17.21 10.88 -11.20
CA LYS A 226 16.85 11.60 -12.42
C LYS A 226 15.35 11.75 -12.55
N ASN A 227 14.95 12.74 -13.33
CA ASN A 227 13.53 12.98 -13.61
C ASN A 227 12.85 11.72 -14.18
N LEU A 228 11.76 11.30 -13.58
CA LEU A 228 10.88 10.29 -14.15
C LEU A 228 10.20 10.90 -15.38
N TYR A 229 10.64 10.51 -16.56
CA TYR A 229 10.34 11.21 -17.82
C TYR A 229 10.79 12.68 -17.77
N ASP A 230 9.88 13.63 -17.77
CA ASP A 230 10.12 15.07 -17.67
C ASP A 230 9.59 15.69 -16.35
N LEU A 231 9.21 14.84 -15.37
CA LEU A 231 8.67 15.31 -14.09
C LEU A 231 9.79 15.83 -13.19
N ALA A 232 9.58 16.97 -12.55
CA ALA A 232 10.57 17.60 -11.68
C ALA A 232 10.82 16.74 -10.44
N ASP A 233 11.94 16.04 -10.42
CA ASP A 233 12.34 15.08 -9.39
C ASP A 233 12.75 15.76 -8.09
N ILE A 234 12.15 15.39 -6.99
CA ILE A 234 12.33 16.03 -5.68
C ILE A 234 13.55 15.46 -4.95
N ASN A 235 14.36 16.35 -4.40
CA ASN A 235 15.57 15.99 -3.62
C ASN A 235 15.21 15.71 -2.15
N HIS A 236 14.88 14.46 -1.85
CA HIS A 236 14.52 14.00 -0.51
C HIS A 236 15.65 14.08 0.53
N ASN A 237 16.87 14.36 0.12
CA ASN A 237 18.01 14.56 1.04
C ASN A 237 18.09 15.99 1.61
N LYS A 238 17.06 16.80 1.39
CA LYS A 238 16.91 18.14 2.00
C LYS A 238 15.99 18.07 3.20
N SER A 239 16.48 18.51 4.38
CA SER A 239 15.70 18.47 5.63
C SER A 239 14.37 19.21 5.53
N GLN A 240 14.30 20.30 4.77
CA GLN A 240 13.07 21.05 4.56
C GLN A 240 12.05 20.26 3.73
N ILE A 241 12.51 19.49 2.75
CA ILE A 241 11.67 18.59 1.95
C ILE A 241 11.16 17.41 2.79
N ASP A 242 12.03 16.78 3.60
CA ASP A 242 11.63 15.72 4.53
C ASP A 242 10.53 16.22 5.50
N THR A 243 10.75 17.39 6.10
CA THR A 243 9.77 18.03 6.99
C THR A 243 8.45 18.32 6.26
N TYR A 244 8.53 18.88 5.06
CA TYR A 244 7.37 19.21 4.23
C TYR A 244 6.49 17.98 3.96
N PHE A 245 7.07 16.85 3.55
CA PHE A 245 6.30 15.64 3.27
C PHE A 245 5.77 14.94 4.54
N LYS A 246 6.46 15.06 5.66
CA LYS A 246 5.94 14.59 6.95
C LYS A 246 4.73 15.41 7.40
N GLU A 247 4.80 16.73 7.24
CA GLU A 247 3.66 17.62 7.54
C GLU A 247 2.50 17.44 6.56
N ALA A 248 2.80 17.24 5.28
CA ALA A 248 1.79 17.01 4.27
C ALA A 248 1.00 15.70 4.55
N ILE A 249 1.69 14.59 4.77
CA ILE A 249 0.98 13.35 5.07
C ILE A 249 0.25 13.39 6.42
N LYS A 250 0.81 14.11 7.41
CA LYS A 250 0.15 14.34 8.68
C LYS A 250 -1.23 14.99 8.50
N LEU A 251 -1.33 16.00 7.64
CA LEU A 251 -2.59 16.68 7.32
C LEU A 251 -3.65 15.68 6.81
N TRP A 252 -3.30 14.83 5.85
CA TRP A 252 -4.24 13.85 5.30
C TRP A 252 -4.61 12.76 6.30
N LEU A 253 -3.65 12.32 7.13
CA LEU A 253 -3.92 11.41 8.25
C LEU A 253 -4.87 12.03 9.29
N ASP A 254 -4.76 13.35 9.54
CA ASP A 254 -5.63 14.07 10.45
C ASP A 254 -7.05 14.23 9.91
N LEU A 255 -7.20 14.32 8.60
CA LEU A 255 -8.50 14.29 7.92
C LEU A 255 -9.19 12.91 7.97
N GLY A 256 -8.49 11.86 8.42
CA GLY A 256 -9.12 10.58 8.72
C GLY A 256 -8.94 9.50 7.65
N ILE A 257 -8.03 9.67 6.69
CA ILE A 257 -7.73 8.60 5.71
C ILE A 257 -7.35 7.29 6.41
N ASP A 258 -7.56 6.18 5.71
CA ASP A 258 -7.38 4.82 6.24
C ASP A 258 -6.21 4.08 5.60
N GLY A 259 -5.76 4.56 4.45
CA GLY A 259 -4.63 3.98 3.73
C GLY A 259 -3.98 4.95 2.76
N ILE A 260 -2.79 4.58 2.29
CA ILE A 260 -2.00 5.37 1.35
C ILE A 260 -1.48 4.43 0.24
N ARG A 261 -1.72 4.79 -1.01
CA ARG A 261 -0.96 4.25 -2.13
C ARG A 261 0.15 5.24 -2.46
N VAL A 262 1.37 4.79 -2.42
CA VAL A 262 2.54 5.62 -2.73
C VAL A 262 2.96 5.37 -4.16
N ASP A 263 2.91 6.43 -4.97
CA ASP A 263 3.34 6.40 -6.35
C ASP A 263 4.85 6.31 -6.48
N ALA A 264 5.34 5.67 -7.53
CA ALA A 264 6.73 5.69 -7.97
C ALA A 264 7.77 5.33 -6.88
N VAL A 265 7.48 4.36 -5.99
CA VAL A 265 8.41 3.99 -4.90
C VAL A 265 9.75 3.45 -5.41
N LYS A 266 9.82 2.96 -6.65
CA LYS A 266 11.07 2.55 -7.33
C LYS A 266 11.98 3.73 -7.63
N HIS A 267 11.45 4.95 -7.60
CA HIS A 267 12.08 6.19 -8.05
C HIS A 267 12.47 7.15 -6.90
N MET A 268 12.40 6.69 -5.65
CA MET A 268 12.79 7.48 -4.48
C MET A 268 13.84 6.76 -3.63
N PRO A 269 14.71 7.51 -2.90
CA PRO A 269 15.71 6.90 -2.03
C PRO A 269 15.07 5.99 -0.99
N PHE A 270 15.50 4.73 -0.94
CA PHE A 270 14.95 3.72 -0.04
C PHE A 270 15.03 4.14 1.44
N GLY A 271 16.16 4.72 1.85
CA GLY A 271 16.35 5.18 3.22
C GLY A 271 15.39 6.29 3.62
N TRP A 272 15.09 7.22 2.70
CA TRP A 272 14.10 8.26 2.97
C TRP A 272 12.69 7.68 3.12
N GLN A 273 12.28 6.76 2.26
CA GLN A 273 10.96 6.13 2.34
C GLN A 273 10.78 5.37 3.67
N LYS A 274 11.80 4.63 4.12
CA LYS A 274 11.77 3.93 5.41
C LYS A 274 11.68 4.90 6.60
N ASN A 275 12.39 6.04 6.55
CA ASN A 275 12.26 7.12 7.53
C ASN A 275 10.84 7.72 7.53
N TRP A 276 10.27 7.98 6.37
CA TRP A 276 8.92 8.53 6.23
C TRP A 276 7.85 7.56 6.75
N MET A 277 7.99 6.24 6.46
CA MET A 277 7.11 5.21 7.02
C MET A 277 7.24 5.07 8.54
N SER A 278 8.47 5.17 9.08
CA SER A 278 8.68 5.21 10.53
C SER A 278 7.88 6.35 11.18
N TYR A 279 7.90 7.53 10.56
CA TYR A 279 7.11 8.68 11.02
C TYR A 279 5.60 8.41 11.00
N ILE A 280 5.07 7.85 9.90
CA ILE A 280 3.64 7.50 9.79
C ILE A 280 3.25 6.50 10.87
N ASN A 281 4.05 5.44 11.06
CA ASN A 281 3.78 4.40 12.06
C ASN A 281 3.85 4.92 13.50
N GLU A 282 4.66 5.93 13.76
CA GLU A 282 4.72 6.59 15.08
C GLU A 282 3.58 7.57 15.31
N TYR A 283 3.06 8.20 14.25
CA TYR A 283 2.02 9.20 14.34
C TYR A 283 0.61 8.58 14.30
N LYS A 284 0.22 8.04 13.16
CA LYS A 284 -1.07 7.37 12.92
C LYS A 284 -0.85 6.25 11.90
N PRO A 285 -0.57 5.03 12.34
CA PRO A 285 -0.29 3.91 11.43
C PRO A 285 -1.53 3.55 10.62
N VAL A 286 -1.37 3.53 9.31
CA VAL A 286 -2.37 3.10 8.33
C VAL A 286 -1.75 2.15 7.32
N PHE A 287 -2.57 1.33 6.65
CA PHE A 287 -2.11 0.48 5.57
C PHE A 287 -1.50 1.32 4.44
N THR A 288 -0.26 1.01 4.09
CA THR A 288 0.46 1.71 3.04
C THR A 288 1.03 0.71 2.05
N PHE A 289 0.81 0.95 0.76
CA PHE A 289 1.38 0.14 -0.31
C PHE A 289 1.92 1.01 -1.43
N GLY A 290 3.02 0.56 -2.00
CA GLY A 290 3.76 1.28 -3.02
C GLY A 290 3.57 0.71 -4.42
N GLU A 291 3.81 1.56 -5.41
CA GLU A 291 3.97 1.12 -6.78
C GLU A 291 5.44 0.88 -7.10
N TRP A 292 5.83 -0.38 -7.11
CA TRP A 292 7.09 -0.83 -7.71
C TRP A 292 6.79 -1.45 -9.07
N PHE A 293 6.77 -0.62 -10.11
CA PHE A 293 6.41 -1.06 -11.45
C PHE A 293 7.38 -2.13 -11.96
N LEU A 294 6.84 -3.24 -12.47
CA LEU A 294 7.59 -4.29 -13.14
C LEU A 294 7.06 -4.46 -14.58
N GLY A 295 7.98 -4.47 -15.52
CA GLY A 295 7.70 -4.84 -16.92
C GLY A 295 7.30 -6.30 -17.06
N VAL A 296 6.79 -6.68 -18.23
CA VAL A 296 6.36 -8.06 -18.50
C VAL A 296 7.53 -9.03 -18.33
N ASN A 297 7.37 -10.01 -17.44
CA ASN A 297 8.38 -11.01 -17.06
C ASN A 297 9.67 -10.40 -16.43
N GLU A 298 9.64 -9.14 -16.00
CA GLU A 298 10.73 -8.54 -15.25
C GLU A 298 10.85 -9.20 -13.87
N ILE A 299 12.07 -9.57 -13.51
CA ILE A 299 12.43 -10.06 -12.17
C ILE A 299 13.37 -9.02 -11.55
N ASP A 300 12.90 -8.36 -10.50
CA ASP A 300 13.70 -7.40 -9.74
C ASP A 300 13.74 -7.83 -8.26
N PRO A 301 14.89 -8.32 -7.78
CA PRO A 301 15.02 -8.76 -6.38
C PRO A 301 14.82 -7.63 -5.37
N ASN A 302 14.99 -6.36 -5.78
CA ASN A 302 14.75 -5.20 -4.91
C ASN A 302 13.25 -5.00 -4.61
N ASN A 303 12.36 -5.48 -5.46
CA ASN A 303 10.91 -5.46 -5.24
C ASN A 303 10.55 -6.16 -3.92
N HIS A 304 10.94 -7.43 -3.75
CA HIS A 304 10.66 -8.18 -2.53
C HIS A 304 11.40 -7.60 -1.31
N LYS A 305 12.67 -7.17 -1.50
CA LYS A 305 13.44 -6.52 -0.44
C LYS A 305 12.74 -5.26 0.05
N PHE A 306 12.23 -4.43 -0.86
CA PHE A 306 11.47 -3.23 -0.51
C PHE A 306 10.23 -3.58 0.31
N ALA A 307 9.39 -4.51 -0.16
CA ALA A 307 8.19 -4.94 0.56
C ALA A 307 8.49 -5.49 1.96
N ASN A 308 9.61 -6.21 2.11
CA ASN A 308 9.98 -6.84 3.37
C ASN A 308 10.62 -5.88 4.39
N GLU A 309 11.19 -4.74 3.95
CA GLU A 309 12.02 -3.89 4.81
C GLU A 309 11.54 -2.44 4.91
N SER A 310 10.73 -1.93 3.98
CA SER A 310 10.32 -0.51 3.93
C SER A 310 9.23 -0.14 4.94
N GLY A 311 8.44 -1.12 5.38
CA GLY A 311 7.20 -0.90 6.12
C GLY A 311 5.97 -0.72 5.23
N MET A 312 6.11 -0.84 3.90
CA MET A 312 5.03 -0.79 2.91
C MET A 312 4.82 -2.16 2.28
N SER A 313 3.57 -2.50 1.97
CA SER A 313 3.23 -3.53 0.99
C SER A 313 3.45 -2.99 -0.43
N LEU A 314 3.22 -3.80 -1.46
CA LEU A 314 3.33 -3.39 -2.86
C LEU A 314 2.11 -3.78 -3.68
N LEU A 315 1.88 -3.08 -4.79
CA LEU A 315 1.10 -3.56 -5.92
C LEU A 315 1.80 -4.80 -6.49
N ASP A 316 1.10 -5.94 -6.52
CA ASP A 316 1.65 -7.21 -6.97
C ASP A 316 1.60 -7.35 -8.50
N PHE A 317 2.57 -6.73 -9.16
CA PHE A 317 2.71 -6.82 -10.62
C PHE A 317 2.98 -8.23 -11.11
N GLN A 318 3.64 -9.09 -10.33
CA GLN A 318 3.87 -10.48 -10.71
C GLN A 318 2.54 -11.25 -10.78
N PHE A 319 1.67 -11.03 -9.79
CA PHE A 319 0.30 -11.57 -9.82
C PHE A 319 -0.49 -11.04 -11.02
N ASN A 320 -0.49 -9.71 -11.21
CA ASN A 320 -1.19 -9.06 -12.31
C ASN A 320 -0.80 -9.65 -13.66
N GLN A 321 0.50 -9.68 -13.96
CA GLN A 321 1.02 -10.16 -15.24
C GLN A 321 0.67 -11.63 -15.46
N LYS A 322 0.83 -12.49 -14.45
CA LYS A 322 0.54 -13.91 -14.57
C LYS A 322 -0.95 -14.17 -14.81
N VAL A 323 -1.82 -13.48 -14.09
CA VAL A 323 -3.28 -13.59 -14.30
C VAL A 323 -3.67 -13.15 -15.71
N ARG A 324 -3.05 -12.07 -16.21
CA ARG A 324 -3.28 -11.60 -17.59
C ARG A 324 -2.80 -12.63 -18.60
N GLN A 325 -1.58 -13.16 -18.46
CA GLN A 325 -1.04 -14.21 -19.34
C GLN A 325 -1.94 -15.46 -19.39
N VAL A 326 -2.46 -15.88 -18.23
CA VAL A 326 -3.27 -17.11 -18.14
C VAL A 326 -4.71 -16.90 -18.62
N PHE A 327 -5.38 -15.84 -18.19
CA PHE A 327 -6.81 -15.66 -18.45
C PHE A 327 -7.11 -14.72 -19.62
N ARG A 328 -6.36 -13.62 -19.79
CA ARG A 328 -6.60 -12.64 -20.84
C ARG A 328 -5.97 -13.08 -22.16
N ASP A 329 -4.65 -13.31 -22.13
CA ASP A 329 -3.82 -13.45 -23.33
C ASP A 329 -3.68 -14.92 -23.77
N ASN A 330 -3.93 -15.86 -22.85
CA ASN A 330 -3.82 -17.30 -23.08
C ASN A 330 -2.40 -17.74 -23.53
N THR A 331 -1.37 -17.06 -23.02
CA THR A 331 0.05 -17.28 -23.33
C THR A 331 0.76 -18.14 -22.28
N ASP A 332 0.10 -18.42 -21.15
CA ASP A 332 0.62 -19.31 -20.11
C ASP A 332 -0.50 -20.26 -19.61
N THR A 333 -0.16 -21.19 -18.73
CA THR A 333 -1.05 -22.24 -18.22
C THR A 333 -1.34 -22.06 -16.72
N MET A 334 -2.24 -22.90 -16.18
CA MET A 334 -2.49 -22.94 -14.74
C MET A 334 -1.25 -23.40 -13.95
N TYR A 335 -0.34 -24.17 -14.53
CA TYR A 335 0.95 -24.50 -13.90
C TYR A 335 1.82 -23.26 -13.71
N GLY A 336 1.85 -22.35 -14.70
CA GLY A 336 2.56 -21.08 -14.55
C GLY A 336 1.96 -20.18 -13.45
N LEU A 337 0.63 -20.20 -13.31
CA LEU A 337 -0.06 -19.50 -12.22
C LEU A 337 0.32 -20.07 -10.86
N ASP A 338 0.25 -21.38 -10.69
CA ASP A 338 0.62 -22.07 -9.45
C ASP A 338 2.08 -21.79 -9.06
N SER A 339 3.00 -21.89 -10.01
CA SER A 339 4.42 -21.59 -9.81
C SER A 339 4.67 -20.16 -9.34
N MET A 340 3.95 -19.18 -9.91
CA MET A 340 4.04 -17.77 -9.47
C MET A 340 3.51 -17.61 -8.05
N LEU A 341 2.36 -18.21 -7.73
CA LEU A 341 1.78 -18.14 -6.38
C LEU A 341 2.73 -18.75 -5.33
N ALA A 342 3.36 -19.87 -5.64
CA ALA A 342 4.32 -20.53 -4.78
C ALA A 342 5.60 -19.69 -4.57
N SER A 343 6.21 -19.21 -5.67
CA SER A 343 7.46 -18.45 -5.62
C SER A 343 7.31 -17.12 -4.88
N THR A 344 6.23 -16.39 -5.12
CA THR A 344 5.96 -15.12 -4.44
C THR A 344 5.62 -15.33 -2.96
N SER A 345 4.93 -16.42 -2.60
CA SER A 345 4.69 -16.78 -1.20
C SER A 345 5.98 -17.08 -0.43
N ALA A 346 7.02 -17.54 -1.11
CA ALA A 346 8.34 -17.77 -0.51
C ALA A 346 9.20 -16.51 -0.41
N SER A 347 8.94 -15.50 -1.25
CA SER A 347 9.77 -14.29 -1.37
C SER A 347 9.30 -13.13 -0.49
N TYR A 348 7.99 -12.98 -0.32
CA TYR A 348 7.43 -11.96 0.58
C TYR A 348 7.34 -12.50 2.01
N ASN A 349 7.73 -11.69 2.99
CA ASN A 349 7.46 -12.00 4.41
C ASN A 349 5.96 -12.13 4.67
N GLN A 350 5.17 -11.27 4.01
CA GLN A 350 3.71 -11.22 4.12
C GLN A 350 3.08 -11.07 2.74
N VAL A 351 2.90 -12.19 2.07
CA VAL A 351 2.28 -12.20 0.74
C VAL A 351 0.78 -11.87 0.78
N ALA A 352 0.12 -12.09 1.92
CA ALA A 352 -1.30 -11.76 2.11
C ALA A 352 -1.57 -10.25 2.16
N ASP A 353 -0.55 -9.44 2.41
CA ASP A 353 -0.67 -7.98 2.50
C ASP A 353 -0.32 -7.27 1.17
N GLN A 354 0.13 -8.02 0.15
CA GLN A 354 0.38 -7.43 -1.18
C GLN A 354 -0.95 -7.15 -1.89
N VAL A 355 -1.04 -6.02 -2.60
CA VAL A 355 -2.27 -5.61 -3.30
C VAL A 355 -2.33 -6.26 -4.67
N THR A 356 -3.27 -7.18 -4.87
CA THR A 356 -3.47 -7.93 -6.11
C THR A 356 -4.50 -7.24 -7.01
N PHE A 357 -4.24 -7.24 -8.32
CA PHE A 357 -5.11 -6.58 -9.30
C PHE A 357 -4.97 -7.24 -10.67
N ILE A 358 -5.95 -7.00 -11.57
CA ILE A 358 -5.92 -7.53 -12.94
C ILE A 358 -5.73 -6.43 -13.99
N ASP A 359 -6.10 -5.22 -13.67
CA ASP A 359 -5.85 -4.00 -14.45
C ASP A 359 -5.82 -2.78 -13.52
N ASN A 360 -5.24 -1.68 -14.03
CA ASN A 360 -5.23 -0.38 -13.39
C ASN A 360 -5.15 0.74 -14.45
N HIS A 361 -4.89 1.95 -14.01
CA HIS A 361 -4.85 3.14 -14.85
C HIS A 361 -3.59 3.28 -15.73
N ASP A 362 -2.54 2.48 -15.51
CA ASP A 362 -1.25 2.58 -16.22
C ASP A 362 -1.04 1.45 -17.25
N MET A 363 -2.07 0.67 -17.49
CA MET A 363 -2.03 -0.44 -18.46
C MET A 363 -3.34 -0.56 -19.22
N ASP A 364 -3.34 -1.32 -20.32
CA ASP A 364 -4.57 -1.72 -20.98
C ASP A 364 -5.55 -2.32 -19.99
N ARG A 365 -6.82 -2.00 -20.10
CA ARG A 365 -7.85 -2.70 -19.32
C ARG A 365 -7.77 -4.21 -19.58
N PHE A 366 -8.16 -4.99 -18.58
CA PHE A 366 -8.23 -6.44 -18.76
C PHE A 366 -9.17 -6.82 -19.89
N LYS A 367 -10.32 -6.19 -19.96
CA LYS A 367 -11.28 -6.31 -21.03
C LYS A 367 -10.85 -5.45 -22.22
N THR A 368 -10.22 -6.04 -23.21
CA THR A 368 -10.06 -5.45 -24.55
C THR A 368 -11.20 -5.93 -25.46
N GLY A 369 -11.37 -5.33 -26.64
CA GLY A 369 -12.50 -5.62 -27.53
C GLY A 369 -12.71 -7.10 -27.86
N THR A 370 -11.62 -7.89 -27.93
CA THR A 370 -11.65 -9.31 -28.30
C THR A 370 -11.69 -10.28 -27.12
N VAL A 371 -11.42 -9.83 -25.89
CA VAL A 371 -11.42 -10.69 -24.70
C VAL A 371 -12.83 -11.07 -24.32
N ASN A 372 -13.10 -12.36 -24.16
CA ASN A 372 -14.41 -12.85 -23.74
C ASN A 372 -14.70 -12.42 -22.28
N ASN A 373 -15.92 -11.99 -21.98
CA ASN A 373 -16.35 -11.58 -20.65
C ASN A 373 -16.08 -12.65 -19.58
N ARG A 374 -16.31 -13.93 -19.92
CA ARG A 374 -16.06 -15.07 -19.03
C ARG A 374 -14.61 -15.13 -18.54
N ARG A 375 -13.63 -14.74 -19.36
CA ARG A 375 -12.22 -14.70 -18.95
C ARG A 375 -11.96 -13.68 -17.86
N LEU A 376 -12.61 -12.50 -17.95
CA LEU A 376 -12.56 -11.48 -16.90
C LEU A 376 -13.26 -11.96 -15.63
N GLU A 377 -14.43 -12.59 -15.76
CA GLU A 377 -15.18 -13.12 -14.61
C GLU A 377 -14.39 -14.19 -13.85
N LEU A 378 -13.66 -15.06 -14.55
CA LEU A 378 -12.79 -16.07 -13.95
C LEU A 378 -11.55 -15.43 -13.29
N ALA A 379 -10.96 -14.40 -13.90
CA ALA A 379 -9.84 -13.65 -13.31
C ALA A 379 -10.28 -12.91 -12.03
N LEU A 380 -11.49 -12.34 -12.01
CA LEU A 380 -12.08 -11.73 -10.80
C LEU A 380 -12.30 -12.79 -9.72
N ALA A 381 -12.84 -13.97 -10.06
CA ALA A 381 -13.05 -15.06 -9.12
C ALA A 381 -11.73 -15.49 -8.48
N LEU A 382 -10.65 -15.66 -9.28
CA LEU A 382 -9.31 -15.93 -8.75
C LEU A 382 -8.82 -14.83 -7.82
N THR A 383 -8.88 -13.56 -8.26
CA THR A 383 -8.33 -12.41 -7.51
C THR A 383 -9.02 -12.24 -6.16
N LEU A 384 -10.34 -12.42 -6.10
CA LEU A 384 -11.13 -12.28 -4.87
C LEU A 384 -10.93 -13.45 -3.89
N THR A 385 -10.53 -14.62 -4.35
CA THR A 385 -10.37 -15.83 -3.52
C THR A 385 -8.92 -16.23 -3.28
N SER A 386 -7.98 -15.62 -3.98
CA SER A 386 -6.55 -15.85 -3.82
C SER A 386 -5.97 -15.06 -2.64
N ARG A 387 -4.65 -15.22 -2.43
CA ARG A 387 -3.86 -14.44 -1.49
C ARG A 387 -3.80 -12.96 -1.88
N GLY A 388 -3.48 -12.09 -0.95
CA GLY A 388 -3.32 -10.65 -1.18
C GLY A 388 -4.61 -9.87 -0.92
N VAL A 389 -4.53 -8.55 -1.04
CA VAL A 389 -5.65 -7.60 -0.91
C VAL A 389 -6.14 -7.27 -2.32
N PRO A 390 -7.32 -7.72 -2.75
CA PRO A 390 -7.78 -7.50 -4.13
C PRO A 390 -8.16 -6.04 -4.38
N ALA A 391 -7.67 -5.47 -5.48
CA ALA A 391 -8.07 -4.18 -6.00
C ALA A 391 -8.77 -4.34 -7.36
N ILE A 392 -9.93 -3.72 -7.50
CA ILE A 392 -10.77 -3.69 -8.69
C ILE A 392 -10.73 -2.29 -9.28
N TYR A 393 -10.32 -2.17 -10.53
CA TYR A 393 -10.30 -0.90 -11.24
C TYR A 393 -11.72 -0.52 -11.69
N TYR A 394 -12.13 0.75 -11.52
CA TYR A 394 -13.49 1.22 -11.84
C TYR A 394 -13.92 0.84 -13.26
N GLY A 395 -15.16 0.40 -13.38
CA GLY A 395 -15.75 -0.02 -14.66
C GLY A 395 -15.37 -1.43 -15.12
N THR A 396 -14.48 -2.14 -14.43
CA THR A 396 -14.17 -3.56 -14.70
C THR A 396 -15.41 -4.42 -14.49
N GLU A 397 -16.23 -4.09 -13.49
CA GLU A 397 -17.54 -4.70 -13.24
C GLU A 397 -18.56 -4.49 -14.37
N HIS A 398 -18.32 -3.52 -15.25
CA HIS A 398 -19.15 -3.20 -16.42
C HIS A 398 -18.48 -3.58 -17.74
N TYR A 399 -17.38 -4.33 -17.70
CA TYR A 399 -16.62 -4.74 -18.89
C TYR A 399 -16.11 -3.55 -19.74
N MET A 400 -15.82 -2.41 -19.10
CA MET A 400 -15.25 -1.27 -19.79
C MET A 400 -13.92 -1.64 -20.44
N THR A 401 -13.70 -1.11 -21.66
CA THR A 401 -12.52 -1.39 -22.49
C THR A 401 -11.64 -0.15 -22.59
N GLY A 402 -10.40 -0.32 -23.04
CA GLY A 402 -9.47 0.76 -23.33
C GLY A 402 -8.01 0.25 -23.35
N ASN A 403 -7.23 0.74 -24.29
CA ASN A 403 -5.83 0.37 -24.48
C ASN A 403 -4.94 1.56 -24.12
N GLY A 404 -4.21 1.42 -23.00
CA GLY A 404 -3.28 2.45 -22.56
C GLY A 404 -3.89 3.82 -22.26
N ASP A 405 -3.07 4.76 -21.78
CA ASP A 405 -3.46 6.14 -21.48
C ASP A 405 -3.65 6.95 -22.79
N PRO A 406 -4.76 7.68 -22.95
CA PRO A 406 -5.85 7.91 -21.99
C PRO A 406 -7.05 6.96 -22.18
N ASP A 407 -7.04 6.03 -23.15
CA ASP A 407 -8.21 5.25 -23.55
C ASP A 407 -8.64 4.25 -22.48
N ASN A 408 -7.72 3.86 -21.58
CA ASN A 408 -8.02 3.05 -20.39
C ASN A 408 -8.69 3.84 -19.25
N ARG A 409 -8.86 5.15 -19.40
CA ARG A 409 -9.39 6.10 -18.39
C ARG A 409 -10.66 6.82 -18.86
N PRO A 410 -11.62 6.15 -19.57
CA PRO A 410 -12.87 6.80 -19.95
C PRO A 410 -13.73 7.09 -18.72
N PRO A 411 -14.71 8.03 -18.81
CA PRO A 411 -15.64 8.25 -17.72
C PRO A 411 -16.47 6.99 -17.44
N MET A 412 -16.91 6.84 -16.18
CA MET A 412 -17.80 5.75 -15.78
C MET A 412 -19.10 5.81 -16.59
N THR A 413 -19.45 4.71 -17.26
CA THR A 413 -20.57 4.69 -18.21
C THR A 413 -21.85 4.16 -17.60
N SER A 414 -21.79 3.43 -16.49
CA SER A 414 -22.93 2.77 -15.85
C SER A 414 -22.71 2.57 -14.37
N PHE A 415 -23.81 2.55 -13.62
CA PHE A 415 -23.88 2.13 -12.22
C PHE A 415 -24.92 1.00 -12.03
N SER A 416 -25.16 0.22 -13.08
CA SER A 416 -26.07 -0.95 -13.04
C SER A 416 -25.45 -2.06 -12.20
N GLU A 417 -26.27 -2.74 -11.40
CA GLU A 417 -25.86 -3.85 -10.54
C GLU A 417 -26.16 -5.24 -11.17
N THR A 418 -26.39 -5.30 -12.49
CA THR A 418 -26.94 -6.51 -13.14
C THR A 418 -25.91 -7.35 -13.89
N SER A 419 -24.71 -6.83 -14.15
CA SER A 419 -23.68 -7.57 -14.89
C SER A 419 -23.22 -8.82 -14.12
N THR A 420 -22.78 -9.85 -14.82
CA THR A 420 -22.21 -11.04 -14.19
C THR A 420 -20.94 -10.69 -13.41
N ALA A 421 -20.07 -9.82 -13.93
CA ALA A 421 -18.86 -9.38 -13.22
C ALA A 421 -19.18 -8.67 -11.91
N PHE A 422 -20.16 -7.74 -11.91
CA PHE A 422 -20.66 -7.12 -10.67
C PHE A 422 -21.13 -8.18 -9.65
N ASN A 423 -21.91 -9.17 -10.10
CA ASN A 423 -22.44 -10.20 -9.23
C ASN A 423 -21.36 -11.19 -8.73
N VAL A 424 -20.31 -11.44 -9.50
CA VAL A 424 -19.12 -12.19 -9.02
C VAL A 424 -18.46 -11.44 -7.86
N ILE A 425 -18.22 -10.14 -8.00
CA ILE A 425 -17.63 -9.32 -6.96
C ILE A 425 -18.53 -9.28 -5.72
N LYS A 426 -19.82 -8.96 -5.91
CA LYS A 426 -20.83 -8.92 -4.86
C LYS A 426 -20.90 -10.20 -4.03
N THR A 427 -20.73 -11.35 -4.69
CA THR A 427 -20.83 -12.67 -4.04
C THR A 427 -19.55 -13.04 -3.31
N LEU A 428 -18.38 -12.79 -3.92
CA LEU A 428 -17.11 -13.27 -3.38
C LEU A 428 -16.42 -12.29 -2.43
N ALA A 429 -16.61 -10.98 -2.59
CA ALA A 429 -15.99 -9.99 -1.73
C ALA A 429 -16.31 -10.17 -0.24
N PRO A 430 -17.58 -10.41 0.17
CA PRO A 430 -17.91 -10.63 1.58
C PRO A 430 -17.28 -11.89 2.18
N LEU A 431 -16.90 -12.86 1.35
CA LEU A 431 -16.28 -14.09 1.84
C LEU A 431 -14.91 -13.84 2.50
N ARG A 432 -14.18 -12.79 2.10
CA ARG A 432 -12.91 -12.41 2.73
C ARG A 432 -13.10 -12.07 4.21
N LYS A 433 -14.19 -11.44 4.57
CA LYS A 433 -14.52 -11.12 5.96
C LYS A 433 -15.13 -12.32 6.71
N SER A 434 -15.95 -13.12 6.05
CA SER A 434 -16.68 -14.24 6.69
C SER A 434 -15.85 -15.53 6.78
N ASN A 435 -14.86 -15.73 5.90
CA ASN A 435 -13.97 -16.89 5.94
C ASN A 435 -12.50 -16.45 5.98
N PRO A 436 -11.84 -16.51 7.15
CA PRO A 436 -10.45 -16.08 7.31
C PRO A 436 -9.44 -16.89 6.48
N ALA A 437 -9.83 -18.08 5.98
CA ALA A 437 -8.98 -18.83 5.05
C ALA A 437 -8.75 -18.07 3.74
N ILE A 438 -9.75 -17.34 3.23
CA ILE A 438 -9.62 -16.54 2.01
C ILE A 438 -8.70 -15.33 2.27
N ALA A 439 -8.85 -14.64 3.41
CA ALA A 439 -8.08 -13.46 3.74
C ALA A 439 -6.61 -13.79 4.11
N TYR A 440 -6.41 -14.71 5.06
CA TYR A 440 -5.11 -14.96 5.71
C TYR A 440 -4.49 -16.31 5.36
N GLY A 441 -5.24 -17.20 4.71
CA GLY A 441 -4.84 -18.59 4.53
C GLY A 441 -3.62 -18.80 3.64
N THR A 442 -2.94 -19.90 3.85
CA THR A 442 -1.97 -20.44 2.89
C THR A 442 -2.69 -20.90 1.63
N THR A 443 -1.99 -20.92 0.50
CA THR A 443 -2.49 -21.49 -0.75
C THR A 443 -1.83 -22.83 -0.99
N GLU A 444 -2.64 -23.86 -1.29
CA GLU A 444 -2.14 -25.19 -1.59
C GLU A 444 -2.84 -25.73 -2.85
N GLN A 445 -2.04 -26.16 -3.84
CA GLN A 445 -2.56 -26.81 -5.03
C GLN A 445 -3.15 -28.18 -4.65
N ARG A 446 -4.38 -28.45 -5.09
CA ARG A 446 -5.07 -29.72 -4.85
C ARG A 446 -5.24 -30.54 -6.10
N TRP A 447 -5.47 -29.91 -7.23
CA TRP A 447 -5.59 -30.56 -8.52
C TRP A 447 -5.27 -29.57 -9.64
N ILE A 448 -4.52 -29.98 -10.68
CA ILE A 448 -4.10 -29.07 -11.74
C ILE A 448 -3.91 -29.79 -13.08
N ASN A 449 -4.24 -29.08 -14.17
CA ASN A 449 -3.76 -29.32 -15.51
C ASN A 449 -3.53 -27.98 -16.24
N ASN A 450 -3.31 -27.97 -17.54
CA ASN A 450 -3.06 -26.71 -18.28
C ASN A 450 -4.20 -25.68 -18.15
N ASP A 451 -5.45 -26.12 -18.01
CA ASP A 451 -6.63 -25.27 -18.07
C ASP A 451 -7.43 -25.23 -16.77
N ILE A 452 -7.26 -26.19 -15.89
CA ILE A 452 -8.00 -26.29 -14.65
C ILE A 452 -7.03 -26.19 -13.48
N TYR A 453 -7.40 -25.34 -12.50
CA TYR A 453 -6.70 -25.20 -11.24
C TYR A 453 -7.69 -25.32 -10.09
N ILE A 454 -7.44 -26.25 -9.19
CA ILE A 454 -8.16 -26.40 -7.92
C ILE A 454 -7.15 -26.18 -6.81
N TYR A 455 -7.38 -25.15 -6.03
CA TYR A 455 -6.54 -24.81 -4.88
C TYR A 455 -7.37 -24.67 -3.62
N GLU A 456 -6.70 -24.85 -2.50
CA GLU A 456 -7.24 -24.71 -1.17
C GLU A 456 -6.60 -23.52 -0.49
N ARG A 457 -7.43 -22.71 0.16
CA ARG A 457 -7.02 -21.70 1.13
C ARG A 457 -7.29 -22.26 2.51
N LYS A 458 -6.30 -22.18 3.42
CA LYS A 458 -6.44 -22.73 4.78
C LYS A 458 -5.88 -21.80 5.83
N PHE A 459 -6.69 -21.54 6.88
CA PHE A 459 -6.31 -20.75 8.03
C PHE A 459 -6.85 -21.39 9.31
N GLY A 460 -5.96 -21.99 10.13
CA GLY A 460 -6.38 -22.87 11.22
C GLY A 460 -7.25 -24.00 10.67
N ASN A 461 -8.48 -24.11 11.18
CA ASN A 461 -9.49 -25.06 10.71
C ASN A 461 -10.52 -24.48 9.74
N SER A 462 -10.36 -23.23 9.32
CA SER A 462 -11.15 -22.66 8.22
C SER A 462 -10.53 -23.04 6.87
N VAL A 463 -11.40 -23.38 5.92
CA VAL A 463 -11.00 -23.87 4.58
C VAL A 463 -11.89 -23.24 3.53
N ALA A 464 -11.29 -22.89 2.38
CA ALA A 464 -12.00 -22.61 1.14
C ALA A 464 -11.29 -23.34 -0.02
N VAL A 465 -12.06 -24.10 -0.78
CA VAL A 465 -11.59 -24.80 -1.99
C VAL A 465 -12.17 -24.08 -3.19
N VAL A 466 -11.33 -23.71 -4.13
CA VAL A 466 -11.68 -22.96 -5.34
C VAL A 466 -11.29 -23.77 -6.56
N ALA A 467 -12.22 -23.98 -7.47
CA ALA A 467 -11.99 -24.66 -8.75
C ALA A 467 -12.28 -23.70 -9.89
N ILE A 468 -11.35 -23.60 -10.85
CA ILE A 468 -11.47 -22.74 -12.04
C ILE A 468 -11.06 -23.53 -13.28
N ASN A 469 -11.94 -23.54 -14.29
CA ASN A 469 -11.67 -24.02 -15.65
C ASN A 469 -11.62 -22.81 -16.60
N ARG A 470 -10.43 -22.44 -17.06
CA ARG A 470 -10.27 -21.33 -18.01
C ARG A 470 -10.59 -21.69 -19.46
N ASN A 471 -10.68 -22.99 -19.77
CA ASN A 471 -11.04 -23.45 -21.11
C ASN A 471 -12.53 -23.19 -21.35
N LEU A 472 -12.85 -22.39 -22.36
CA LEU A 472 -14.23 -21.97 -22.65
C LEU A 472 -15.00 -22.99 -23.50
N SER A 473 -14.36 -24.08 -23.93
CA SER A 473 -14.94 -25.06 -24.85
C SER A 473 -14.94 -26.48 -24.30
N THR A 474 -14.06 -26.82 -23.36
CA THR A 474 -13.86 -28.17 -22.88
C THR A 474 -14.09 -28.29 -21.40
N SER A 475 -14.91 -29.27 -21.00
CA SER A 475 -15.11 -29.66 -19.60
C SER A 475 -13.91 -30.46 -19.09
N GLY A 476 -13.69 -30.42 -17.77
CA GLY A 476 -12.71 -31.28 -17.11
C GLY A 476 -13.39 -32.26 -16.16
N SER A 477 -13.02 -33.54 -16.22
CA SER A 477 -13.42 -34.53 -15.21
C SER A 477 -12.40 -34.56 -14.09
N ILE A 478 -12.86 -34.29 -12.87
CA ILE A 478 -12.04 -34.25 -11.69
C ILE A 478 -12.27 -35.51 -10.86
N SER A 479 -11.18 -36.23 -10.58
CA SER A 479 -11.17 -37.39 -9.70
C SER A 479 -9.94 -37.40 -8.82
N GLY A 480 -10.00 -38.08 -7.68
CA GLY A 480 -8.90 -38.16 -6.73
C GLY A 480 -8.58 -36.87 -6.00
N LEU A 481 -9.50 -35.88 -6.01
CA LEU A 481 -9.34 -34.62 -5.27
C LEU A 481 -9.42 -34.90 -3.77
N LEU A 482 -8.38 -34.47 -3.06
CA LEU A 482 -8.31 -34.49 -1.59
C LEU A 482 -8.28 -33.05 -1.07
N THR A 483 -9.09 -32.74 -0.06
CA THR A 483 -9.19 -31.40 0.55
C THR A 483 -9.16 -31.50 2.08
N SER A 484 -8.98 -30.36 2.75
CA SER A 484 -9.15 -30.24 4.21
C SER A 484 -10.60 -29.96 4.63
N LEU A 485 -11.56 -29.92 3.68
CA LEU A 485 -12.97 -29.78 4.03
C LEU A 485 -13.45 -31.01 4.82
N PRO A 486 -14.20 -30.82 5.91
CA PRO A 486 -14.84 -31.94 6.60
C PRO A 486 -15.78 -32.74 5.69
N ALA A 487 -16.09 -33.99 6.06
CA ALA A 487 -17.08 -34.78 5.33
C ALA A 487 -18.46 -34.07 5.33
N GLY A 488 -19.09 -33.98 4.17
CA GLY A 488 -20.35 -33.27 3.97
C GLY A 488 -20.59 -32.84 2.54
N THR A 489 -21.70 -32.20 2.28
CA THR A 489 -22.01 -31.58 0.98
C THR A 489 -21.96 -30.07 1.09
N TYR A 490 -21.20 -29.44 0.21
CA TYR A 490 -20.93 -28.00 0.18
C TYR A 490 -21.57 -27.41 -1.06
N SER A 491 -22.39 -26.38 -0.86
CA SER A 491 -22.93 -25.60 -1.96
C SER A 491 -21.86 -24.68 -2.52
N ASP A 492 -21.88 -24.48 -3.85
CA ASP A 492 -21.07 -23.45 -4.50
C ASP A 492 -21.48 -22.07 -3.98
N ALA A 493 -20.52 -21.34 -3.41
CA ALA A 493 -20.76 -19.98 -2.90
C ALA A 493 -21.18 -18.98 -3.99
N LEU A 494 -20.82 -19.24 -5.26
CA LEU A 494 -21.29 -18.48 -6.42
C LEU A 494 -22.71 -18.82 -6.82
N GLY A 495 -23.35 -19.84 -6.19
CA GLY A 495 -24.73 -20.24 -6.50
C GLY A 495 -24.93 -20.67 -7.94
N GLY A 496 -23.90 -21.17 -8.60
CA GLY A 496 -23.93 -21.56 -10.01
C GLY A 496 -23.75 -20.41 -11.00
N LEU A 497 -23.50 -19.17 -10.55
CA LEU A 497 -23.33 -17.97 -11.39
C LEU A 497 -22.26 -18.17 -12.49
N LEU A 498 -21.19 -18.89 -12.17
CA LEU A 498 -20.13 -19.26 -13.10
C LEU A 498 -20.15 -20.78 -13.45
N GLY A 499 -21.31 -21.41 -13.43
CA GLY A 499 -21.45 -22.83 -13.81
C GLY A 499 -20.90 -23.83 -12.79
N GLY A 500 -20.67 -23.39 -11.55
CA GLY A 500 -20.30 -24.26 -10.43
C GLY A 500 -21.46 -25.12 -9.94
N SER A 501 -21.15 -26.18 -9.19
CA SER A 501 -22.12 -27.11 -8.60
C SER A 501 -21.73 -27.48 -7.16
N ASN A 502 -22.61 -28.16 -6.44
CA ASN A 502 -22.31 -28.67 -5.11
C ASN A 502 -21.17 -29.71 -5.16
N LEU A 503 -20.40 -29.77 -4.09
CA LEU A 503 -19.30 -30.73 -3.90
C LEU A 503 -19.58 -31.61 -2.69
N THR A 504 -19.50 -32.92 -2.84
CA THR A 504 -19.61 -33.87 -1.74
C THR A 504 -18.23 -34.38 -1.34
N ILE A 505 -17.92 -34.26 -0.06
CA ILE A 505 -16.67 -34.70 0.57
C ILE A 505 -16.99 -35.90 1.46
N GLY A 506 -16.27 -36.99 1.22
CA GLY A 506 -16.31 -38.20 2.05
C GLY A 506 -15.35 -38.15 3.22
N SER A 507 -15.21 -39.28 3.91
CA SER A 507 -14.24 -39.41 5.00
C SER A 507 -12.82 -39.18 4.52
N GLY A 508 -12.00 -38.52 5.35
CA GLY A 508 -10.60 -38.22 5.01
C GLY A 508 -10.42 -37.11 3.97
N GLY A 509 -11.47 -36.32 3.70
CA GLY A 509 -11.38 -35.18 2.79
C GLY A 509 -11.44 -35.53 1.29
N ALA A 510 -11.80 -36.77 0.94
CA ALA A 510 -11.91 -37.21 -0.44
C ALA A 510 -13.20 -36.67 -1.10
N ALA A 511 -13.03 -35.91 -2.19
CA ALA A 511 -14.16 -35.43 -2.97
C ALA A 511 -14.72 -36.52 -3.90
N SER A 512 -16.04 -36.57 -4.03
CA SER A 512 -16.67 -37.34 -5.11
C SER A 512 -16.21 -36.81 -6.46
N SER A 513 -16.06 -37.68 -7.44
CA SER A 513 -15.75 -37.25 -8.81
C SER A 513 -16.85 -36.33 -9.36
N PHE A 514 -16.43 -35.26 -10.04
CA PHE A 514 -17.34 -34.29 -10.64
C PHE A 514 -16.77 -33.74 -11.95
N THR A 515 -17.63 -33.09 -12.72
CA THR A 515 -17.24 -32.43 -13.96
C THR A 515 -17.29 -30.92 -13.76
N LEU A 516 -16.19 -30.22 -14.11
CA LEU A 516 -16.13 -28.77 -14.15
C LEU A 516 -16.35 -28.31 -15.60
N ALA A 517 -17.46 -27.63 -15.84
CA ALA A 517 -17.89 -27.21 -17.17
C ALA A 517 -16.91 -26.20 -17.82
N PRO A 518 -17.02 -25.97 -19.15
CA PRO A 518 -16.22 -24.94 -19.81
C PRO A 518 -16.47 -23.55 -19.20
N GLY A 519 -15.39 -22.83 -18.90
CA GLY A 519 -15.45 -21.51 -18.29
C GLY A 519 -16.11 -21.48 -16.90
N ALA A 520 -16.12 -22.60 -16.18
CA ALA A 520 -16.74 -22.66 -14.87
C ALA A 520 -15.77 -22.29 -13.75
N ALA A 521 -16.33 -21.69 -12.69
CA ALA A 521 -15.68 -21.58 -11.39
C ALA A 521 -16.65 -21.91 -10.25
N ALA A 522 -16.12 -22.50 -9.18
CA ALA A 522 -16.86 -22.82 -7.97
C ALA A 522 -16.03 -22.56 -6.73
N VAL A 523 -16.69 -22.20 -5.63
CA VAL A 523 -16.06 -21.95 -4.32
C VAL A 523 -16.82 -22.71 -3.25
N TRP A 524 -16.15 -23.64 -2.58
CA TRP A 524 -16.71 -24.41 -1.47
C TRP A 524 -15.97 -24.08 -0.17
N GLN A 525 -16.67 -23.88 0.93
CA GLN A 525 -16.04 -23.37 2.12
C GLN A 525 -16.59 -23.96 3.42
N SER A 526 -15.75 -23.95 4.45
CA SER A 526 -16.10 -24.29 5.81
C SER A 526 -15.40 -23.34 6.79
N THR A 527 -16.16 -22.77 7.72
CA THR A 527 -15.62 -21.88 8.75
C THR A 527 -16.13 -22.31 10.12
N PRO A 528 -15.64 -23.44 10.65
CA PRO A 528 -16.01 -23.90 11.99
C PRO A 528 -15.42 -22.99 13.08
N GLY A 529 -15.89 -23.10 14.32
CA GLY A 529 -15.28 -22.44 15.47
C GLY A 529 -13.79 -22.75 15.56
N ALA A 530 -12.96 -21.81 16.00
CA ALA A 530 -11.52 -22.01 16.12
C ALA A 530 -11.22 -23.13 17.16
N THR A 531 -10.36 -24.06 16.80
CA THR A 531 -9.87 -25.14 17.68
C THR A 531 -8.49 -24.86 18.23
N ALA A 532 -7.78 -23.90 17.65
CA ALA A 532 -6.45 -23.43 18.07
C ALA A 532 -6.28 -21.96 17.64
N PRO A 533 -5.38 -21.20 18.28
CA PRO A 533 -5.09 -19.84 17.88
C PRO A 533 -4.44 -19.83 16.50
N ALA A 534 -4.89 -18.90 15.65
CA ALA A 534 -4.31 -18.63 14.35
C ALA A 534 -4.14 -17.13 14.16
N LEU A 535 -2.90 -16.71 13.85
CA LEU A 535 -2.52 -15.32 13.65
C LEU A 535 -2.57 -15.00 12.16
N GLY A 536 -3.33 -13.97 11.79
CA GLY A 536 -3.56 -13.55 10.40
C GLY A 536 -2.78 -12.33 9.97
N HIS A 537 -2.72 -11.29 10.82
CA HIS A 537 -2.06 -10.03 10.49
C HIS A 537 -1.42 -9.38 11.72
N VAL A 538 -0.33 -8.64 11.49
CA VAL A 538 0.35 -7.81 12.50
C VAL A 538 0.64 -6.44 11.89
N GLY A 539 0.15 -5.39 12.51
CA GLY A 539 0.38 -4.02 12.05
C GLY A 539 0.55 -3.00 13.19
N PRO A 540 1.42 -2.00 13.00
CA PRO A 540 2.32 -1.81 11.87
C PRO A 540 3.42 -2.89 11.85
N VAL A 541 3.95 -3.19 10.66
CA VAL A 541 5.01 -4.20 10.49
C VAL A 541 6.41 -3.65 10.85
N MET A 542 6.50 -2.38 11.22
CA MET A 542 7.74 -1.71 11.59
C MET A 542 7.47 -0.69 12.70
N GLY A 543 8.31 -0.69 13.74
CA GLY A 543 8.22 0.26 14.83
C GLY A 543 9.37 0.13 15.82
N LYS A 544 9.49 1.06 16.75
CA LYS A 544 10.47 1.03 17.85
C LYS A 544 9.86 0.41 19.12
N ALA A 545 10.66 0.19 20.13
CA ALA A 545 10.18 -0.20 21.47
C ALA A 545 9.10 0.78 21.94
N GLY A 546 7.99 0.25 22.46
CA GLY A 546 6.84 1.04 22.88
C GLY A 546 5.76 1.24 21.81
N THR A 547 6.01 0.90 20.54
CA THR A 547 4.98 0.92 19.49
C THR A 547 3.85 -0.04 19.84
N VAL A 548 2.60 0.43 19.74
CA VAL A 548 1.42 -0.43 19.89
C VAL A 548 1.22 -1.19 18.57
N VAL A 549 1.27 -2.52 18.66
CA VAL A 549 1.09 -3.44 17.54
C VAL A 549 -0.27 -4.11 17.67
N THR A 550 -1.08 -4.05 16.62
CA THR A 550 -2.37 -4.74 16.53
C THR A 550 -2.17 -6.08 15.83
N ILE A 551 -2.65 -7.14 16.43
CA ILE A 551 -2.54 -8.52 15.96
C ILE A 551 -3.96 -9.03 15.71
N ASP A 552 -4.29 -9.32 14.46
CA ASP A 552 -5.58 -9.88 14.07
C ASP A 552 -5.44 -11.38 13.80
N GLY A 553 -6.49 -12.12 14.14
CA GLY A 553 -6.51 -13.58 13.97
C GLY A 553 -7.80 -14.18 14.49
N ARG A 554 -7.71 -15.38 15.07
CA ARG A 554 -8.84 -16.06 15.72
C ARG A 554 -8.39 -17.10 16.71
N GLY A 555 -9.29 -17.42 17.64
CA GLY A 555 -9.03 -18.48 18.65
C GLY A 555 -8.01 -18.08 19.71
N PHE A 556 -7.82 -16.77 19.93
CA PHE A 556 -6.94 -16.29 21.01
C PHE A 556 -7.58 -16.48 22.40
N GLY A 557 -8.92 -16.67 22.45
CA GLY A 557 -9.69 -16.71 23.67
C GLY A 557 -9.88 -15.33 24.30
N THR A 558 -10.54 -15.28 25.45
CA THR A 558 -10.84 -14.02 26.15
C THR A 558 -9.90 -13.75 27.34
N THR A 559 -9.10 -14.72 27.72
CA THR A 559 -8.12 -14.60 28.82
C THR A 559 -6.75 -14.26 28.25
N LYS A 560 -6.12 -13.19 28.77
CA LYS A 560 -4.78 -12.76 28.32
C LYS A 560 -3.76 -13.89 28.43
N GLY A 561 -3.06 -14.13 27.35
CA GLY A 561 -1.92 -15.02 27.25
C GLY A 561 -0.61 -14.24 27.09
N THR A 562 0.23 -14.66 26.14
CA THR A 562 1.55 -14.06 25.85
C THR A 562 1.68 -13.78 24.37
N VAL A 563 2.21 -12.61 24.03
CA VAL A 563 2.69 -12.29 22.66
C VAL A 563 4.22 -12.41 22.65
N TYR A 564 4.75 -13.07 21.66
CA TYR A 564 6.20 -13.20 21.47
C TYR A 564 6.66 -12.41 20.26
N PHE A 565 7.74 -11.66 20.43
CA PHE A 565 8.56 -11.12 19.36
C PHE A 565 9.88 -11.91 19.34
N GLY A 566 10.00 -12.87 18.44
CA GLY A 566 11.03 -13.89 18.50
C GLY A 566 10.93 -14.70 19.78
N THR A 567 11.94 -14.61 20.65
CA THR A 567 11.96 -15.24 21.99
C THR A 567 11.51 -14.30 23.11
N THR A 568 11.34 -13.01 22.84
CA THR A 568 10.98 -12.02 23.86
C THR A 568 9.48 -12.06 24.13
N ALA A 569 9.12 -12.37 25.36
CA ALA A 569 7.74 -12.47 25.83
C ALA A 569 7.18 -11.10 26.24
N VAL A 570 5.98 -10.79 25.79
CA VAL A 570 5.19 -9.62 26.16
C VAL A 570 3.96 -10.10 26.92
N THR A 571 3.79 -9.63 28.16
CA THR A 571 2.73 -10.06 29.09
C THR A 571 2.23 -8.89 29.95
N GLY A 572 1.20 -9.12 30.73
CA GLY A 572 0.73 -8.20 31.77
C GLY A 572 0.25 -6.86 31.23
N ALA A 573 0.80 -5.76 31.72
CA ALA A 573 0.44 -4.39 31.33
C ALA A 573 0.85 -4.05 29.89
N ASN A 574 1.84 -4.76 29.33
CA ASN A 574 2.26 -4.57 27.94
C ASN A 574 1.29 -5.21 26.93
N ILE A 575 0.29 -5.97 27.37
CA ILE A 575 -0.88 -6.35 26.58
C ILE A 575 -1.98 -5.34 26.82
N VAL A 576 -2.17 -4.41 25.87
CA VAL A 576 -3.12 -3.29 25.95
C VAL A 576 -4.57 -3.81 25.92
N SER A 577 -4.89 -4.67 24.95
CA SER A 577 -6.19 -5.34 24.86
C SER A 577 -6.01 -6.80 24.40
N TRP A 578 -6.99 -7.64 24.74
CA TRP A 578 -7.02 -9.04 24.33
C TRP A 578 -8.45 -9.51 24.10
N GLU A 579 -8.74 -9.89 22.87
CA GLU A 579 -10.01 -10.46 22.44
C GLU A 579 -9.76 -11.72 21.62
N ASP A 580 -10.78 -12.52 21.37
CA ASP A 580 -10.63 -13.78 20.63
C ASP A 580 -10.09 -13.58 19.20
N THR A 581 -10.33 -12.41 18.61
CA THR A 581 -9.96 -12.10 17.21
C THR A 581 -8.93 -10.98 17.07
N GLN A 582 -8.62 -10.25 18.15
CA GLN A 582 -7.69 -9.13 18.10
C GLN A 582 -6.94 -8.93 19.43
N ILE A 583 -5.65 -8.71 19.34
CA ILE A 583 -4.78 -8.35 20.46
C ILE A 583 -4.06 -7.04 20.12
N LYS A 584 -3.93 -6.15 21.10
CA LYS A 584 -3.00 -5.01 21.03
C LYS A 584 -1.90 -5.20 22.06
N ALA A 585 -0.65 -5.22 21.60
CA ALA A 585 0.53 -5.43 22.41
C ALA A 585 1.57 -4.35 22.17
N ILE A 586 2.37 -4.04 23.17
CA ILE A 586 3.47 -3.07 23.06
C ILE A 586 4.72 -3.81 22.58
N ALA A 587 5.33 -3.34 21.50
CA ALA A 587 6.61 -3.85 21.01
C ALA A 587 7.67 -3.75 22.12
N PRO A 588 8.40 -4.85 22.44
CA PRO A 588 9.29 -4.92 23.59
C PRO A 588 10.57 -4.10 23.37
N ALA A 589 11.19 -3.71 24.49
CA ALA A 589 12.58 -3.24 24.50
C ALA A 589 13.51 -4.45 24.32
N ALA A 590 13.77 -4.81 23.07
CA ALA A 590 14.65 -5.92 22.67
C ALA A 590 15.71 -5.40 21.69
N THR A 591 16.69 -6.23 21.35
CA THR A 591 17.71 -5.88 20.34
C THR A 591 17.01 -5.57 19.01
N PRO A 592 17.27 -4.42 18.37
CA PRO A 592 16.66 -4.07 17.09
C PRO A 592 16.97 -5.11 16.00
N GLY A 593 16.01 -5.34 15.10
CA GLY A 593 16.11 -6.32 14.04
C GLY A 593 14.74 -6.86 13.61
N SER A 594 14.74 -7.86 12.73
CA SER A 594 13.52 -8.50 12.24
C SER A 594 13.10 -9.65 13.16
N TYR A 595 11.82 -9.68 13.52
CA TYR A 595 11.24 -10.66 14.44
C TYR A 595 10.02 -11.35 13.83
N ASN A 596 9.86 -12.62 14.17
CA ASN A 596 8.59 -13.32 13.98
C ASN A 596 7.69 -13.06 15.21
N VAL A 597 6.42 -12.76 14.96
CA VAL A 597 5.43 -12.55 16.01
C VAL A 597 4.58 -13.82 16.17
N LYS A 598 4.35 -14.23 17.41
CA LYS A 598 3.54 -15.40 17.76
C LYS A 598 2.68 -15.10 18.98
N VAL A 599 1.50 -15.69 19.03
CA VAL A 599 0.59 -15.63 20.17
C VAL A 599 0.56 -16.99 20.86
N ARG A 600 0.67 -16.98 22.19
CA ARG A 600 0.40 -18.14 23.05
C ARG A 600 -0.80 -17.84 23.94
N THR A 601 -1.84 -18.64 23.85
CA THR A 601 -3.04 -18.50 24.69
C THR A 601 -2.76 -18.78 26.16
N SER A 602 -3.67 -18.41 27.05
CA SER A 602 -3.61 -18.76 28.49
C SER A 602 -3.58 -20.28 28.74
N GLY A 603 -4.13 -21.08 27.81
CA GLY A 603 -4.06 -22.52 27.79
C GLY A 603 -2.73 -23.10 27.27
N SER A 604 -1.70 -22.28 27.07
CA SER A 604 -0.38 -22.65 26.55
C SER A 604 -0.36 -23.25 25.15
N VAL A 605 -1.32 -22.88 24.31
CA VAL A 605 -1.36 -23.26 22.88
C VAL A 605 -0.77 -22.13 22.04
N ASP A 606 0.18 -22.44 21.16
CA ASP A 606 0.83 -21.50 20.26
C ASP A 606 0.06 -21.34 18.95
N SER A 607 0.04 -20.12 18.42
CA SER A 607 -0.38 -19.83 17.05
C SER A 607 0.73 -20.18 16.04
N ASN A 608 0.40 -20.08 14.73
CA ASN A 608 1.40 -19.88 13.68
C ASN A 608 2.20 -18.60 13.93
N SER A 609 3.33 -18.46 13.24
CA SER A 609 4.16 -17.26 13.26
C SER A 609 3.79 -16.32 12.11
N TYR A 610 3.80 -15.02 12.40
CA TYR A 610 3.81 -13.94 11.41
C TYR A 610 5.23 -13.41 11.29
N ASN A 611 5.78 -13.41 10.07
CA ASN A 611 7.18 -13.08 9.85
C ASN A 611 7.36 -11.58 9.56
N GLY A 612 8.53 -11.05 9.93
CA GLY A 612 9.03 -9.78 9.40
C GLY A 612 8.59 -8.52 10.14
N PHE A 613 8.23 -8.59 11.44
CA PHE A 613 8.13 -7.37 12.24
C PHE A 613 9.53 -6.75 12.42
N ASN A 614 9.73 -5.52 11.92
CA ASN A 614 10.99 -4.80 12.00
C ASN A 614 11.04 -3.90 13.24
N LEU A 615 11.75 -4.34 14.29
CA LEU A 615 12.00 -3.54 15.48
C LEU A 615 13.16 -2.58 15.21
N LEU A 616 12.89 -1.29 15.23
CA LEU A 616 13.85 -0.21 15.01
C LEU A 616 14.54 0.18 16.31
N THR A 617 15.77 0.72 16.22
CA THR A 617 16.52 1.23 17.37
C THR A 617 15.81 2.41 18.03
N SER A 618 15.35 3.38 17.23
CA SER A 618 14.58 4.57 17.66
C SER A 618 13.82 5.14 16.47
N SER A 619 13.21 6.33 16.62
CA SER A 619 12.73 7.14 15.48
C SER A 619 13.86 7.31 14.46
N GLN A 620 13.51 7.35 13.18
CA GLN A 620 14.47 7.33 12.08
C GLN A 620 14.72 8.71 11.47
N VAL A 621 15.89 8.87 10.88
CA VAL A 621 16.27 9.98 9.99
C VAL A 621 16.95 9.41 8.75
N SER A 622 16.94 10.13 7.63
CA SER A 622 17.65 9.73 6.42
C SER A 622 19.02 10.40 6.36
N VAL A 623 20.06 9.61 6.17
CA VAL A 623 21.44 10.11 6.04
C VAL A 623 22.05 9.61 4.75
N ARG A 624 22.61 10.53 3.95
CA ARG A 624 23.45 10.20 2.80
C ARG A 624 24.86 9.92 3.26
N PHE A 625 25.33 8.70 3.12
CA PHE A 625 26.72 8.32 3.35
C PHE A 625 27.49 8.40 2.04
N ILE A 626 28.63 9.11 2.07
CA ILE A 626 29.55 9.25 0.93
C ILE A 626 30.92 8.77 1.37
N VAL A 627 31.49 7.82 0.63
CA VAL A 627 32.92 7.45 0.75
C VAL A 627 33.65 7.87 -0.50
N GLN A 628 34.70 8.63 -0.30
CA GLN A 628 35.59 9.10 -1.38
C GLN A 628 36.80 8.18 -1.53
N ASN A 629 37.36 8.14 -2.75
CA ASN A 629 38.58 7.41 -3.07
C ASN A 629 38.53 5.89 -2.81
N ALA A 630 37.33 5.28 -2.84
CA ALA A 630 37.16 3.85 -2.69
C ALA A 630 37.25 3.11 -4.03
N SER A 631 38.45 3.03 -4.59
CA SER A 631 38.72 2.32 -5.85
C SER A 631 38.47 0.83 -5.69
N THR A 632 37.81 0.20 -6.66
CA THR A 632 37.40 -1.21 -6.65
C THR A 632 38.01 -1.97 -7.82
N ALA A 633 38.28 -3.26 -7.63
CA ALA A 633 38.54 -4.18 -8.72
C ALA A 633 37.28 -4.59 -9.48
N LEU A 634 37.42 -5.19 -10.63
CA LEU A 634 36.28 -5.69 -11.42
C LEU A 634 35.50 -6.72 -10.61
N GLY A 635 34.17 -6.50 -10.49
CA GLY A 635 33.26 -7.34 -9.72
C GLY A 635 33.14 -6.96 -8.24
N GLU A 636 33.96 -6.01 -7.72
CA GLU A 636 33.78 -5.48 -6.37
C GLU A 636 32.77 -4.34 -6.33
N ASN A 637 31.97 -4.31 -5.28
CA ASN A 637 31.09 -3.19 -4.94
C ASN A 637 31.34 -2.72 -3.50
N VAL A 638 31.01 -1.48 -3.22
CA VAL A 638 31.17 -0.87 -1.90
C VAL A 638 29.87 -0.97 -1.11
N TYR A 639 29.99 -1.24 0.19
CA TYR A 639 28.87 -1.37 1.13
C TYR A 639 29.20 -0.64 2.44
N LEU A 640 28.17 -0.18 3.15
CA LEU A 640 28.24 0.43 4.47
C LEU A 640 27.92 -0.60 5.55
N VAL A 641 28.70 -0.63 6.64
CA VAL A 641 28.43 -1.47 7.82
C VAL A 641 28.80 -0.73 9.10
N GLY A 642 28.07 -0.93 10.19
CA GLY A 642 28.32 -0.23 11.45
C GLY A 642 27.62 -0.82 12.67
N ASN A 643 27.55 -0.03 13.72
CA ASN A 643 27.21 -0.48 15.08
C ASN A 643 25.70 -0.57 15.39
N THR A 644 24.80 -0.24 14.45
CA THR A 644 23.35 -0.39 14.65
C THR A 644 22.74 -1.39 13.68
N SER A 645 21.53 -1.87 13.97
CA SER A 645 20.83 -2.83 13.11
C SER A 645 20.55 -2.26 11.72
N GLU A 646 20.29 -0.97 11.65
CA GLU A 646 19.99 -0.23 10.41
C GLU A 646 21.20 -0.17 9.46
N ILE A 647 22.41 -0.34 9.98
CA ILE A 647 23.65 -0.43 9.23
C ILE A 647 24.41 -1.75 9.50
N GLY A 648 23.68 -2.83 9.80
CA GLY A 648 24.13 -4.21 9.73
C GLY A 648 24.82 -4.78 10.96
N ASN A 649 24.92 -4.08 12.11
CA ASN A 649 25.55 -4.56 13.35
C ASN A 649 26.93 -5.21 13.14
N TRP A 650 27.78 -4.61 12.33
CA TRP A 650 29.11 -5.08 11.94
C TRP A 650 29.10 -6.44 11.20
N ASP A 651 27.96 -6.92 10.73
CA ASP A 651 27.83 -8.14 9.94
C ASP A 651 27.90 -7.83 8.44
N PRO A 652 28.97 -8.26 7.72
CA PRO A 652 29.08 -8.01 6.27
C PRO A 652 27.94 -8.62 5.44
N ALA A 653 27.24 -9.64 5.98
CA ALA A 653 26.07 -10.23 5.30
C ALA A 653 24.88 -9.27 5.32
N LYS A 654 24.83 -8.34 6.29
CA LYS A 654 23.78 -7.35 6.49
C LYS A 654 24.22 -5.94 6.08
N ALA A 655 25.39 -5.79 5.48
CA ALA A 655 25.91 -4.50 5.03
C ALA A 655 24.97 -3.86 3.99
N ILE A 656 24.81 -2.54 4.07
CA ILE A 656 23.92 -1.75 3.23
C ILE A 656 24.58 -1.45 1.89
N GLY A 657 23.89 -1.76 0.82
CA GLY A 657 24.37 -1.55 -0.55
C GLY A 657 23.88 -2.65 -1.51
N PRO A 658 24.49 -2.75 -2.72
CA PRO A 658 25.67 -2.00 -3.18
C PRO A 658 25.39 -0.50 -3.27
N MET A 659 26.42 0.31 -2.93
CA MET A 659 26.35 1.76 -3.03
C MET A 659 26.43 2.21 -4.49
N TYR A 660 25.98 3.42 -4.77
CA TYR A 660 25.93 4.04 -6.10
C TYR A 660 27.15 4.91 -6.35
N ASN A 661 27.52 5.12 -7.63
CA ASN A 661 28.72 5.86 -8.02
C ASN A 661 28.65 6.55 -9.38
N GLN A 662 27.44 6.86 -9.90
CA GLN A 662 27.29 7.39 -11.26
C GLN A 662 26.62 8.79 -11.30
N ILE A 663 25.66 9.09 -10.43
CA ILE A 663 24.79 10.27 -10.54
C ILE A 663 25.18 11.35 -9.51
N MET A 664 25.02 11.09 -8.20
CA MET A 664 25.26 12.07 -7.15
C MET A 664 26.73 12.10 -6.68
N ALA A 665 27.48 11.08 -6.96
CA ALA A 665 28.94 11.03 -6.86
C ALA A 665 29.46 10.09 -7.94
N THR A 666 30.66 10.39 -8.48
CA THR A 666 31.25 9.61 -9.57
C THR A 666 32.42 8.80 -9.05
N TYR A 667 32.58 7.58 -9.61
CA TYR A 667 33.74 6.71 -9.30
C TYR A 667 35.09 7.48 -9.29
N PRO A 668 35.91 7.28 -8.29
CA PRO A 668 35.91 6.25 -7.23
C PRO A 668 35.18 6.65 -5.94
N ASN A 669 34.26 7.59 -6.01
CA ASN A 669 33.41 7.96 -4.88
C ASN A 669 32.07 7.22 -4.95
N TRP A 670 31.54 6.83 -3.77
CA TRP A 670 30.32 6.06 -3.66
C TRP A 670 29.40 6.70 -2.65
N TYR A 671 28.07 6.55 -2.84
CA TYR A 671 27.06 7.10 -1.94
C TYR A 671 25.86 6.19 -1.80
N TYR A 672 25.14 6.34 -0.69
CA TYR A 672 23.87 5.68 -0.47
C TYR A 672 23.04 6.44 0.58
N ASP A 673 21.72 6.50 0.42
CA ASP A 673 20.81 7.10 1.37
C ASP A 673 20.24 6.02 2.30
N VAL A 674 20.47 6.16 3.60
CA VAL A 674 20.14 5.13 4.61
C VAL A 674 19.25 5.71 5.69
N SER A 675 18.20 4.96 6.07
CA SER A 675 17.44 5.23 7.30
C SER A 675 18.26 4.77 8.48
N VAL A 676 18.52 5.67 9.43
CA VAL A 676 19.32 5.40 10.64
C VAL A 676 18.64 5.99 11.87
N PRO A 677 18.99 5.52 13.10
CA PRO A 677 18.42 6.03 14.33
C PRO A 677 18.70 7.53 14.51
N ALA A 678 17.68 8.30 14.88
CA ALA A 678 17.79 9.73 15.16
C ALA A 678 18.59 10.00 16.44
N GLY A 679 19.37 11.09 16.47
CA GLY A 679 20.13 11.57 17.62
C GLY A 679 21.17 10.56 18.16
N THR A 680 21.67 9.67 17.32
CA THR A 680 22.51 8.53 17.71
C THR A 680 23.96 8.71 17.24
N ALA A 681 24.92 8.38 18.12
CA ALA A 681 26.33 8.30 17.74
C ALA A 681 26.60 6.98 17.00
N LEU A 682 26.75 7.08 15.69
CA LEU A 682 27.11 5.95 14.84
C LEU A 682 28.61 5.73 14.80
N GLN A 683 29.01 4.47 14.76
CA GLN A 683 30.33 4.03 14.34
C GLN A 683 30.15 3.17 13.09
N PHE A 684 30.92 3.40 12.06
CA PHE A 684 30.75 2.69 10.78
C PHE A 684 32.07 2.56 10.02
N LYS A 685 32.08 1.63 9.08
CA LYS A 685 33.11 1.42 8.07
C LYS A 685 32.47 1.15 6.72
N PHE A 686 33.28 1.30 5.68
CA PHE A 686 32.93 0.76 4.37
C PHE A 686 33.67 -0.54 4.12
N ILE A 687 33.05 -1.42 3.35
CA ILE A 687 33.63 -2.69 2.93
C ILE A 687 33.45 -2.86 1.43
N LYS A 688 34.41 -3.53 0.78
CA LYS A 688 34.29 -3.99 -0.59
C LYS A 688 33.93 -5.46 -0.59
N LYS A 689 32.96 -5.85 -1.43
CA LYS A 689 32.53 -7.24 -1.56
C LYS A 689 32.60 -7.69 -3.00
N ASN A 690 33.14 -8.90 -3.21
CA ASN A 690 33.09 -9.66 -4.47
C ASN A 690 32.69 -11.10 -4.12
N GLY A 691 31.42 -11.44 -4.33
CA GLY A 691 30.86 -12.69 -3.86
C GLY A 691 31.02 -12.86 -2.34
N ALA A 692 31.69 -13.90 -1.89
CA ALA A 692 31.96 -14.15 -0.49
C ALA A 692 33.19 -13.39 0.06
N THR A 693 34.02 -12.81 -0.79
CA THR A 693 35.21 -12.05 -0.38
C THR A 693 34.81 -10.70 0.16
N VAL A 694 35.30 -10.36 1.35
CA VAL A 694 35.05 -9.07 2.01
C VAL A 694 36.38 -8.41 2.35
N THR A 695 36.57 -7.19 1.86
CA THR A 695 37.71 -6.33 2.18
C THR A 695 37.24 -5.17 3.03
N TRP A 696 37.74 -5.09 4.25
CA TRP A 696 37.48 -3.97 5.16
C TRP A 696 38.45 -2.82 4.90
N GLU A 697 37.96 -1.57 5.03
CA GLU A 697 38.87 -0.44 5.12
C GLU A 697 39.74 -0.54 6.37
N SER A 698 40.95 -0.01 6.31
CA SER A 698 41.89 0.02 7.43
C SER A 698 41.54 1.12 8.45
N GLY A 699 42.40 1.38 9.41
CA GLY A 699 42.27 2.50 10.34
C GLY A 699 41.17 2.34 11.39
N SER A 700 40.79 3.45 12.00
CA SER A 700 39.72 3.51 13.02
C SER A 700 38.33 3.53 12.41
N ASN A 701 37.31 3.21 13.19
CA ASN A 701 35.93 3.39 12.75
C ASN A 701 35.65 4.89 12.49
N HIS A 702 34.92 5.18 11.41
CA HIS A 702 34.32 6.49 11.24
C HIS A 702 33.25 6.71 12.29
N THR A 703 33.05 7.96 12.69
CA THR A 703 32.02 8.36 13.66
C THR A 703 31.16 9.48 13.10
N PHE A 704 29.86 9.44 13.39
CA PHE A 704 28.92 10.47 13.01
C PHE A 704 27.73 10.47 13.98
N THR A 705 27.35 11.65 14.49
CA THR A 705 26.12 11.77 15.28
C THR A 705 24.98 12.21 14.36
N THR A 706 23.97 11.37 14.23
CA THR A 706 22.80 11.64 13.39
C THR A 706 21.98 12.80 13.95
N PRO A 707 21.30 13.61 13.11
CA PRO A 707 20.40 14.62 13.60
C PRO A 707 19.19 14.01 14.32
N THR A 708 18.51 14.79 15.15
CA THR A 708 17.28 14.35 15.84
C THR A 708 16.07 14.40 14.93
N SER A 709 16.12 15.08 13.79
CA SER A 709 15.06 15.18 12.77
C SER A 709 15.67 15.64 11.44
N GLY A 710 14.88 15.55 10.38
CA GLY A 710 15.32 15.95 9.02
C GLY A 710 16.26 14.93 8.38
N THR A 711 17.20 15.42 7.59
CA THR A 711 18.18 14.62 6.85
C THR A 711 19.59 15.15 7.06
N ALA A 712 20.60 14.34 6.73
CA ALA A 712 22.00 14.76 6.76
C ALA A 712 22.83 14.11 5.66
N THR A 713 24.03 14.63 5.47
CA THR A 713 25.06 14.01 4.61
C THR A 713 26.36 13.90 5.41
N VAL A 714 26.99 12.74 5.36
CA VAL A 714 28.32 12.50 5.92
C VAL A 714 29.25 12.03 4.82
N THR A 715 30.42 12.68 4.73
CA THR A 715 31.43 12.37 3.72
C THR A 715 32.74 12.03 4.41
N VAL A 716 33.32 10.89 4.05
CA VAL A 716 34.64 10.43 4.55
C VAL A 716 35.48 9.87 3.42
N ASN A 717 36.74 9.67 3.68
CA ASN A 717 37.66 9.00 2.73
C ASN A 717 37.78 7.52 3.09
N TRP A 718 37.94 6.67 2.10
CA TRP A 718 38.37 5.29 2.27
C TRP A 718 39.74 5.25 2.96
N GLN A 719 39.88 4.44 4.02
CA GLN A 719 41.11 4.29 4.82
C GLN A 719 41.87 3.03 4.45
#